data_dd45d1f2625fe3f44dbdcde8abaaf3b9
#
_entry.id   dd45d1f2625fe3f44dbdcde8abaaf3b9
#
_cell.length_a   1.000
_cell.length_b   1.000
_cell.length_c   1.000
_cell.angle_alpha   90.00
_cell.angle_beta   90.00
_cell.angle_gamma   90.00
#
_symmetry.space_group_name_H-M   'P 1'
#
loop_
_entity.id
_entity.type
_entity.pdbx_description
1 polymer ?
#
loop_
_entity_poly.entity_id
_entity_poly.type
_entity_poly.pdbx_seq_one_letter_code
_entity_poly.pdbx_strand_id
1 'polypeptide(L)'
;MFLRFTLGVLGLAGLAFPAEVSFSKDVQPLLEARCLKCHGEKMQLAKLDLRTREAALKGGEKGPAFIPNQPEQSSLYRKVAGLEKPLMPMDGKLSEAEIAILRDWIAQGAKWEGTIGTDAPKQDLSALEEMKLPEGARQFWSFRKPLKAAVPRTGEPEWDRHPVDAFLRKAMLDRGLKVAPMAGPVTLVRRAYLDLTGLPPTVEQVREYTSDTAPNAWEKLIDRLLESPRYGERWGRHWLDVARYADSNGYEHDFDRPNAWRYRDYVIQSFNKDTPFNVFLAEQIAGDELERVTNDTLIATGFLRSYAKVGFREKDNPQFRYDYLDDMIATVGRGILGLTVQCARCHNHKFDPIAQKDYYKLQASLYGYVEVDHALVPEAEAKAYTVKVKEIEDNVKPLRAAIKEMEEPYRAKLLEEKYRKWPEHIQKAVFTPEAERTPGQVLLANQIIRTTNATAAEIDRILPAAELEHKRALEARIREFERERPKAIPVAAGITDGDYRFTPDGAGDEPAPGKGIKQEVTEGSFLCDGSTPYQAPPSYFLHHGDVHSRGSVMKPGFVSVVDDGSMPAALPPAHQRTSGRRLALARWLGSSANPLTPRVMVNRIWHHHFGRGIVTSLDNLGKAGDPPTHPELLDWLAVEFVERGWSVKRMHRLLMSSRAYRLSSEFGGGSNLNTDADNLYWWKFRPQRLEAEVVRDSILFASGSLNAKMFGPAVFPELAEEVLASMDKGIWRKQKDGPEVWRRSVYVYRKRGLPLPFFEVFDLPDQNITCARRTTSTVPTQALTLLHNEWVLNQARRLADRIATTAPSGPDAQLDLGYRLALSRPPTPEERRIGLEFLSTHTLADFAHVMLNLNEFVYLR
;
A
#
# COMPACT_ATOMS: atom_id res chain seq x y z
N MET A 1 -74.29 29.84 -26.28
CA MET A 1 -74.91 30.74 -27.29
C MET A 1 -73.81 31.16 -28.19
N PHE A 2 -73.77 30.68 -29.41
CA PHE A 2 -73.30 31.21 -30.71
C PHE A 2 -71.81 31.70 -30.73
N LEU A 3 -70.95 31.45 -31.77
CA LEU A 3 -71.22 31.09 -33.17
C LEU A 3 -69.90 30.57 -33.77
N ARG A 4 -70.00 29.57 -34.62
CA ARG A 4 -68.93 29.08 -35.52
C ARG A 4 -68.65 30.08 -36.60
N PHE A 5 -67.37 30.25 -36.92
CA PHE A 5 -66.93 30.67 -38.27
C PHE A 5 -65.77 29.80 -38.76
N THR A 6 -66.06 29.06 -39.77
CA THR A 6 -65.05 28.28 -40.52
C THR A 6 -64.43 29.20 -41.58
N LEU A 7 -63.14 29.30 -41.68
CA LEU A 7 -62.44 29.81 -42.82
C LEU A 7 -61.39 28.77 -43.25
N GLY A 8 -61.55 28.24 -44.42
CA GLY A 8 -60.62 27.38 -45.09
C GLY A 8 -59.41 28.19 -45.53
N VAL A 9 -58.22 27.66 -45.26
CA VAL A 9 -56.96 28.12 -45.84
C VAL A 9 -56.43 26.99 -46.69
N LEU A 10 -56.27 27.28 -47.97
CA LEU A 10 -55.62 26.48 -49.01
C LEU A 10 -54.18 26.19 -48.56
N GLY A 11 -53.77 24.92 -48.58
CA GLY A 11 -52.42 24.49 -48.37
C GLY A 11 -51.49 24.96 -49.52
N LEU A 12 -50.57 25.81 -49.17
CA LEU A 12 -49.30 25.97 -49.89
C LEU A 12 -48.35 24.93 -49.34
N ALA A 13 -48.04 23.88 -50.10
CA ALA A 13 -46.94 22.99 -49.88
C ALA A 13 -45.64 23.78 -50.02
N GLY A 14 -45.13 24.30 -48.93
CA GLY A 14 -43.81 24.90 -48.87
C GLY A 14 -42.76 23.82 -49.14
N LEU A 15 -42.06 23.90 -50.25
CA LEU A 15 -40.80 23.21 -50.48
C LEU A 15 -39.86 23.61 -49.36
N ALA A 16 -39.72 22.73 -48.34
CA ALA A 16 -38.69 22.84 -47.28
C ALA A 16 -37.34 22.66 -47.96
N PHE A 17 -36.60 23.71 -48.21
CA PHE A 17 -35.18 23.61 -48.53
C PHE A 17 -34.51 22.96 -47.33
N PRO A 18 -33.65 21.94 -47.55
CA PRO A 18 -32.87 21.36 -46.44
C PRO A 18 -32.04 22.49 -45.78
N ALA A 19 -32.08 22.55 -44.48
CA ALA A 19 -31.27 23.53 -43.74
C ALA A 19 -29.80 23.43 -44.16
N GLU A 20 -29.13 24.58 -44.36
CA GLU A 20 -27.74 24.59 -44.76
C GLU A 20 -26.91 24.03 -43.60
N VAL A 21 -26.19 22.91 -43.85
CA VAL A 21 -25.33 22.25 -42.86
C VAL A 21 -24.01 23.01 -42.73
N SER A 22 -23.76 23.56 -41.54
CA SER A 22 -22.50 24.29 -41.26
C SER A 22 -21.38 23.32 -40.91
N PHE A 23 -20.24 23.44 -41.61
CA PHE A 23 -19.09 22.60 -41.26
C PHE A 23 -18.62 22.80 -39.82
N SER A 24 -18.40 24.05 -39.39
CA SER A 24 -17.87 24.37 -38.05
C SER A 24 -18.85 24.07 -36.89
N LYS A 25 -20.17 24.12 -37.14
CA LYS A 25 -21.17 23.88 -36.09
C LYS A 25 -21.65 22.44 -36.01
N ASP A 26 -21.81 21.78 -37.18
CA ASP A 26 -22.51 20.50 -37.25
C ASP A 26 -21.56 19.35 -37.58
N VAL A 27 -20.59 19.54 -38.48
CA VAL A 27 -19.76 18.46 -39.00
C VAL A 27 -18.44 18.32 -38.24
N GLN A 28 -17.75 19.42 -37.99
CA GLN A 28 -16.46 19.42 -37.30
C GLN A 28 -16.54 18.75 -35.91
N PRO A 29 -17.51 19.09 -35.01
CA PRO A 29 -17.62 18.45 -33.73
C PRO A 29 -17.87 16.95 -33.84
N LEU A 30 -18.62 16.53 -34.86
CA LEU A 30 -18.91 15.11 -35.12
C LEU A 30 -17.65 14.35 -35.56
N LEU A 31 -16.88 14.93 -36.51
CA LEU A 31 -15.62 14.34 -36.97
C LEU A 31 -14.60 14.24 -35.81
N GLU A 32 -14.46 15.30 -35.04
CA GLU A 32 -13.54 15.35 -33.89
C GLU A 32 -13.88 14.29 -32.82
N ALA A 33 -15.17 14.19 -32.46
CA ALA A 33 -15.63 13.25 -31.43
C ALA A 33 -15.61 11.77 -31.85
N ARG A 34 -15.85 11.48 -33.14
CA ARG A 34 -16.15 10.15 -33.64
C ARG A 34 -15.15 9.57 -34.63
N CYS A 35 -14.36 10.40 -35.32
CA CYS A 35 -13.54 9.95 -36.45
C CYS A 35 -12.04 10.17 -36.22
N LEU A 36 -11.63 11.32 -35.64
CA LEU A 36 -10.23 11.71 -35.58
C LEU A 36 -9.40 10.87 -34.60
N LYS A 37 -10.02 10.14 -33.72
CA LYS A 37 -9.31 9.17 -32.86
C LYS A 37 -8.57 8.10 -33.68
N CYS A 38 -9.16 7.69 -34.83
CA CYS A 38 -8.62 6.66 -35.69
C CYS A 38 -8.10 7.23 -37.05
N HIS A 39 -8.56 8.40 -37.45
CA HIS A 39 -8.25 9.03 -38.75
C HIS A 39 -7.74 10.47 -38.58
N GLY A 40 -6.88 10.69 -37.55
CA GLY A 40 -6.30 11.97 -37.16
C GLY A 40 -4.78 11.96 -37.15
N GLU A 41 -4.20 12.86 -36.34
CA GLU A 41 -2.74 13.02 -36.27
C GLU A 41 -2.01 11.79 -35.67
N LYS A 42 -2.56 11.25 -34.60
CA LYS A 42 -1.92 10.15 -33.83
C LYS A 42 -2.11 8.78 -34.51
N MET A 43 -3.17 8.63 -35.30
CA MET A 43 -3.48 7.38 -35.97
C MET A 43 -4.17 7.67 -37.31
N GLN A 44 -3.74 6.97 -38.36
CA GLN A 44 -4.31 7.08 -39.70
C GLN A 44 -4.64 5.66 -40.22
N LEU A 45 -5.69 5.04 -39.63
CA LEU A 45 -6.12 3.72 -40.05
C LEU A 45 -6.50 3.71 -41.55
N ALA A 46 -6.05 2.71 -42.30
CA ALA A 46 -6.16 2.61 -43.74
C ALA A 46 -5.55 3.82 -44.47
N LYS A 47 -4.55 4.48 -43.89
CA LYS A 47 -3.87 5.69 -44.38
C LYS A 47 -4.83 6.88 -44.66
N LEU A 48 -6.01 6.90 -44.03
CA LEU A 48 -6.98 7.97 -44.16
C LEU A 48 -6.74 9.03 -43.07
N ASP A 49 -6.58 10.28 -43.50
CA ASP A 49 -6.50 11.47 -42.64
C ASP A 49 -7.74 12.35 -42.88
N LEU A 50 -8.52 12.61 -41.87
CA LEU A 50 -9.73 13.44 -41.88
C LEU A 50 -9.52 14.81 -41.23
N ARG A 51 -8.27 15.32 -41.12
CA ARG A 51 -8.00 16.63 -40.53
C ARG A 51 -8.12 17.80 -41.49
N THR A 52 -7.91 17.55 -42.76
CA THR A 52 -8.02 18.59 -43.79
C THR A 52 -8.89 18.12 -44.98
N ARG A 53 -9.49 19.06 -45.69
CA ARG A 53 -10.29 18.75 -46.88
C ARG A 53 -9.43 18.05 -47.95
N GLU A 54 -8.19 18.51 -48.16
CA GLU A 54 -7.27 17.93 -49.13
C GLU A 54 -6.92 16.49 -48.76
N ALA A 55 -6.61 16.24 -47.51
CA ALA A 55 -6.29 14.88 -47.04
C ALA A 55 -7.48 13.94 -47.15
N ALA A 56 -8.67 14.38 -46.78
CA ALA A 56 -9.90 13.61 -46.90
C ALA A 56 -10.30 13.33 -48.38
N LEU A 57 -10.09 14.29 -49.28
CA LEU A 57 -10.29 14.10 -50.71
C LEU A 57 -9.21 13.23 -51.37
N LYS A 58 -7.95 13.31 -50.93
CA LYS A 58 -6.89 12.38 -51.33
C LYS A 58 -7.25 10.96 -50.89
N GLY A 59 -7.86 10.85 -49.70
CA GLY A 59 -8.35 9.60 -49.13
C GLY A 59 -7.25 8.66 -48.61
N GLY A 60 -7.65 7.44 -48.35
CA GLY A 60 -6.77 6.38 -47.85
C GLY A 60 -6.58 5.25 -48.89
N GLU A 61 -6.32 4.04 -48.39
CA GLU A 61 -6.07 2.87 -49.23
C GLU A 61 -7.22 2.51 -50.19
N LYS A 62 -8.45 2.96 -49.88
CA LYS A 62 -9.65 2.71 -50.69
C LYS A 62 -10.16 3.91 -51.49
N GLY A 63 -9.33 4.95 -51.59
CA GLY A 63 -9.66 6.20 -52.30
C GLY A 63 -10.25 7.28 -51.40
N PRO A 64 -10.89 8.33 -51.99
CA PRO A 64 -11.41 9.49 -51.31
C PRO A 64 -12.43 9.12 -50.19
N ALA A 65 -12.38 9.88 -49.08
CA ALA A 65 -13.35 9.71 -48.00
C ALA A 65 -14.74 10.14 -48.46
N PHE A 66 -14.83 11.19 -49.26
CA PHE A 66 -16.09 11.67 -49.84
C PHE A 66 -15.88 12.27 -51.22
N ILE A 67 -16.98 12.31 -51.97
CA ILE A 67 -17.10 12.96 -53.28
C ILE A 67 -18.12 14.09 -53.12
N PRO A 68 -17.73 15.35 -53.28
CA PRO A 68 -18.64 16.48 -53.12
C PRO A 68 -19.89 16.34 -54.00
N ASN A 69 -21.05 16.67 -53.43
CA ASN A 69 -22.37 16.55 -54.04
C ASN A 69 -22.85 15.11 -54.34
N GLN A 70 -22.12 14.07 -53.88
CA GLN A 70 -22.44 12.67 -54.17
C GLN A 70 -22.34 11.82 -52.90
N PRO A 71 -23.24 11.97 -51.93
CA PRO A 71 -23.21 11.20 -50.69
C PRO A 71 -23.24 9.70 -50.89
N GLU A 72 -24.09 9.20 -51.80
CA GLU A 72 -24.26 7.76 -52.03
C GLU A 72 -22.98 7.08 -52.62
N GLN A 73 -22.09 7.85 -53.21
CA GLN A 73 -20.79 7.37 -53.71
C GLN A 73 -19.65 7.64 -52.77
N SER A 74 -19.86 8.35 -51.65
CA SER A 74 -18.89 8.74 -50.68
C SER A 74 -18.66 7.64 -49.64
N SER A 75 -17.45 7.12 -49.55
CA SER A 75 -17.10 6.02 -48.62
C SER A 75 -17.37 6.37 -47.14
N LEU A 76 -17.14 7.63 -46.74
CA LEU A 76 -17.45 8.16 -45.42
C LEU A 76 -18.94 7.94 -45.09
N TYR A 77 -19.86 8.43 -45.94
CA TYR A 77 -21.29 8.25 -45.72
C TYR A 77 -21.70 6.77 -45.77
N ARG A 78 -21.24 6.03 -46.76
CA ARG A 78 -21.59 4.61 -46.95
C ARG A 78 -21.23 3.77 -45.75
N LYS A 79 -20.06 4.03 -45.14
CA LYS A 79 -19.58 3.31 -43.97
C LYS A 79 -20.36 3.68 -42.70
N VAL A 80 -20.67 4.95 -42.47
CA VAL A 80 -21.41 5.34 -41.25
C VAL A 80 -22.90 4.96 -41.36
N ALA A 81 -23.45 4.94 -42.59
CA ALA A 81 -24.81 4.47 -42.84
C ALA A 81 -24.95 2.93 -42.91
N GLY A 82 -23.84 2.18 -42.83
CA GLY A 82 -23.86 0.70 -42.86
C GLY A 82 -24.05 0.12 -44.27
N LEU A 83 -23.94 0.91 -45.32
CA LEU A 83 -24.07 0.51 -46.73
C LEU A 83 -22.78 -0.13 -47.25
N GLU A 84 -21.64 0.07 -46.54
CA GLU A 84 -20.35 -0.50 -46.86
C GLU A 84 -19.64 -0.95 -45.57
N LYS A 85 -18.98 -2.11 -45.60
CA LYS A 85 -18.21 -2.61 -44.45
C LYS A 85 -16.74 -2.25 -44.55
N PRO A 86 -16.02 -2.09 -43.40
CA PRO A 86 -16.56 -2.17 -42.04
C PRO A 86 -17.46 -0.98 -41.72
N LEU A 87 -18.46 -1.20 -40.84
CA LEU A 87 -19.26 -0.10 -40.26
C LEU A 87 -18.35 0.83 -39.47
N MET A 88 -18.52 2.11 -39.61
CA MET A 88 -17.78 3.15 -38.88
C MET A 88 -18.74 4.06 -38.08
N PRO A 89 -18.29 4.58 -36.92
CA PRO A 89 -17.11 4.19 -36.15
C PRO A 89 -17.17 2.75 -35.62
N MET A 90 -16.00 2.14 -35.41
CA MET A 90 -15.92 0.74 -34.93
C MET A 90 -16.36 0.57 -33.47
N ASP A 91 -16.31 1.65 -32.68
CA ASP A 91 -16.65 1.71 -31.27
C ASP A 91 -18.11 2.11 -30.98
N GLY A 92 -18.96 2.21 -32.02
CA GLY A 92 -20.40 2.47 -31.89
C GLY A 92 -21.02 3.04 -33.15
N LYS A 93 -22.34 2.90 -33.31
CA LYS A 93 -23.09 3.48 -34.44
C LYS A 93 -23.34 4.97 -34.21
N LEU A 94 -23.30 5.75 -35.30
CA LEU A 94 -23.85 7.11 -35.31
C LEU A 94 -25.38 7.03 -35.22
N SER A 95 -26.00 8.05 -34.64
CA SER A 95 -27.45 8.22 -34.69
C SER A 95 -27.92 8.58 -36.13
N GLU A 96 -29.18 8.36 -36.43
CA GLU A 96 -29.75 8.71 -37.72
C GLU A 96 -29.60 10.22 -38.03
N ALA A 97 -29.68 11.06 -37.00
CA ALA A 97 -29.45 12.49 -37.12
C ALA A 97 -27.99 12.83 -37.49
N GLU A 98 -26.99 12.18 -36.84
CA GLU A 98 -25.58 12.38 -37.20
C GLU A 98 -25.25 11.88 -38.61
N ILE A 99 -25.85 10.76 -39.01
CA ILE A 99 -25.71 10.23 -40.38
C ILE A 99 -26.35 11.19 -41.40
N ALA A 100 -27.47 11.76 -41.11
CA ALA A 100 -28.15 12.75 -41.97
C ALA A 100 -27.31 14.02 -42.11
N ILE A 101 -26.70 14.52 -41.05
CA ILE A 101 -25.76 15.67 -41.10
C ILE A 101 -24.62 15.43 -42.10
N LEU A 102 -23.96 14.27 -42.02
CA LEU A 102 -22.86 13.94 -42.93
C LEU A 102 -23.34 13.79 -44.38
N ARG A 103 -24.52 13.15 -44.60
CA ARG A 103 -25.14 13.02 -45.94
C ARG A 103 -25.41 14.39 -46.54
N ASP A 104 -26.13 15.23 -45.82
CA ASP A 104 -26.62 16.51 -46.31
C ASP A 104 -25.46 17.49 -46.51
N TRP A 105 -24.42 17.46 -45.63
CA TRP A 105 -23.18 18.20 -45.82
C TRP A 105 -22.46 17.80 -47.11
N ILE A 106 -22.32 16.49 -47.39
CA ILE A 106 -21.71 16.01 -48.64
C ILE A 106 -22.54 16.43 -49.83
N ALA A 107 -23.87 16.33 -49.77
CA ALA A 107 -24.81 16.74 -50.82
C ALA A 107 -24.74 18.24 -51.13
N GLN A 108 -24.39 19.06 -50.10
CA GLN A 108 -24.19 20.51 -50.25
C GLN A 108 -22.76 20.91 -50.67
N GLY A 109 -21.95 19.92 -51.17
CA GLY A 109 -20.62 20.19 -51.72
C GLY A 109 -19.47 20.03 -50.74
N ALA A 110 -19.75 19.52 -49.54
CA ALA A 110 -18.74 19.29 -48.48
C ALA A 110 -17.81 20.49 -48.24
N LYS A 111 -18.43 21.66 -48.00
CA LYS A 111 -17.69 22.87 -47.64
C LYS A 111 -16.89 22.56 -46.35
N TRP A 112 -15.62 22.94 -46.33
CA TRP A 112 -14.71 22.64 -45.25
C TRP A 112 -13.93 23.88 -44.85
N GLU A 113 -13.85 24.20 -43.61
CA GLU A 113 -13.16 25.37 -43.10
C GLU A 113 -11.96 24.94 -42.25
N GLY A 114 -10.77 25.31 -42.63
CA GLY A 114 -9.53 25.12 -41.89
C GLY A 114 -9.05 23.68 -41.76
N THR A 115 -8.18 23.46 -40.81
CA THR A 115 -7.67 22.14 -40.37
C THR A 115 -8.30 21.80 -39.01
N ILE A 116 -8.92 20.65 -38.91
CA ILE A 116 -9.55 20.17 -37.66
C ILE A 116 -8.65 19.14 -36.96
N GLY A 117 -8.85 18.97 -35.65
CA GLY A 117 -8.04 18.00 -34.89
C GLY A 117 -6.54 18.30 -34.87
N THR A 118 -6.14 19.48 -35.31
CA THR A 118 -4.89 20.08 -34.86
C THR A 118 -5.12 20.48 -33.42
N ASP A 119 -4.18 20.10 -32.53
CA ASP A 119 -4.25 20.54 -31.15
C ASP A 119 -4.75 21.99 -31.14
N ALA A 120 -5.87 22.24 -30.43
CA ALA A 120 -6.27 23.59 -30.05
C ALA A 120 -5.01 24.32 -29.59
N PRO A 121 -4.74 25.56 -29.92
CA PRO A 121 -3.50 26.25 -29.60
C PRO A 121 -3.19 25.87 -28.17
N LYS A 122 -2.04 25.18 -27.92
CA LYS A 122 -1.71 24.55 -26.65
C LYS A 122 -2.08 25.57 -25.62
N GLN A 123 -3.18 25.31 -24.89
CA GLN A 123 -3.66 26.25 -23.89
C GLN A 123 -2.45 26.51 -23.01
N ASP A 124 -2.06 27.74 -22.83
CA ASP A 124 -0.94 28.06 -21.97
C ASP A 124 -1.35 27.70 -20.55
N LEU A 125 -0.95 26.51 -20.16
CA LEU A 125 -1.25 25.95 -18.84
C LEU A 125 -0.20 26.37 -17.81
N SER A 126 0.77 27.21 -18.17
CA SER A 126 1.83 27.66 -17.27
C SER A 126 1.28 28.36 -16.02
N ALA A 127 0.14 29.04 -16.15
CA ALA A 127 -0.57 29.64 -15.02
C ALA A 127 -1.01 28.61 -13.97
N LEU A 128 -1.23 27.34 -14.35
CA LEU A 128 -1.57 26.26 -13.39
C LEU A 128 -0.35 25.84 -12.57
N GLU A 129 0.86 26.13 -13.05
CA GLU A 129 2.08 25.79 -12.32
C GLU A 129 2.38 26.77 -11.18
N GLU A 130 1.68 27.90 -11.10
CA GLU A 130 1.91 28.91 -10.09
C GLU A 130 0.77 28.95 -9.08
N MET A 131 1.13 28.81 -7.80
CA MET A 131 0.27 29.12 -6.68
C MET A 131 1.01 30.03 -5.70
N LYS A 132 0.45 31.21 -5.44
CA LYS A 132 0.92 32.05 -4.35
C LYS A 132 0.37 31.49 -3.04
N LEU A 133 1.24 31.29 -2.06
CA LEU A 133 0.80 30.90 -0.72
C LEU A 133 -0.13 32.01 -0.19
N PRO A 134 -1.34 31.65 0.32
CA PRO A 134 -2.23 32.61 0.96
C PRO A 134 -1.54 33.33 2.11
N GLU A 135 -1.82 34.61 2.28
CA GLU A 135 -1.33 35.37 3.41
C GLU A 135 -1.72 34.71 4.73
N GLY A 136 -0.81 34.63 5.67
CA GLY A 136 -1.02 33.93 6.95
C GLY A 136 -1.06 32.41 6.89
N ALA A 137 -0.89 31.77 5.74
CA ALA A 137 -0.94 30.30 5.62
C ALA A 137 0.01 29.60 6.60
N ARG A 138 1.20 30.14 6.78
CA ARG A 138 2.22 29.62 7.71
C ARG A 138 1.88 29.82 9.19
N GLN A 139 0.84 30.59 9.52
CA GLN A 139 0.38 30.83 10.90
C GLN A 139 -0.55 29.74 11.41
N PHE A 140 -1.01 28.85 10.53
CA PHE A 140 -1.81 27.70 10.97
C PHE A 140 -1.03 26.85 11.97
N TRP A 141 -1.70 26.36 13.00
CA TRP A 141 -1.05 25.73 14.16
C TRP A 141 -0.04 24.63 13.79
N SER A 142 -0.30 23.81 12.80
CA SER A 142 0.58 22.69 12.41
C SER A 142 1.77 23.13 11.55
N PHE A 143 1.68 24.25 10.82
CA PHE A 143 2.71 24.74 9.90
C PHE A 143 3.76 25.62 10.56
N ARG A 144 3.48 26.16 11.74
CA ARG A 144 4.46 26.92 12.55
C ARG A 144 5.31 25.99 13.39
N LYS A 145 6.53 26.41 13.72
CA LYS A 145 7.42 25.67 14.62
C LYS A 145 6.73 25.43 15.97
N PRO A 146 6.83 24.19 16.53
CA PRO A 146 6.29 23.90 17.85
C PRO A 146 6.99 24.75 18.92
N LEU A 147 6.23 25.25 19.89
CA LEU A 147 6.73 26.05 21.00
C LEU A 147 6.67 25.22 22.28
N LYS A 148 7.76 25.22 23.04
CA LYS A 148 7.81 24.56 24.35
C LYS A 148 7.10 25.46 25.38
N ALA A 149 5.79 25.25 25.50
CA ALA A 149 5.01 25.97 26.52
C ALA A 149 5.51 25.70 27.94
N ALA A 150 5.37 26.67 28.83
CA ALA A 150 5.64 26.46 30.24
C ALA A 150 4.67 25.42 30.83
N VAL A 151 5.19 24.48 31.61
CA VAL A 151 4.36 23.46 32.26
C VAL A 151 3.43 24.17 33.26
N PRO A 152 2.08 24.01 33.13
CA PRO A 152 1.14 24.69 33.99
C PRO A 152 1.23 24.23 35.46
N ARG A 153 0.78 25.06 36.38
CA ARG A 153 0.60 24.74 37.80
C ARG A 153 -0.88 24.55 38.08
N THR A 154 -1.26 23.37 38.58
CA THR A 154 -2.65 23.04 38.89
C THR A 154 -3.01 23.32 40.35
N GLY A 155 -2.04 23.49 41.21
CA GLY A 155 -2.21 23.56 42.67
C GLY A 155 -2.36 22.20 43.34
N GLU A 156 -2.30 21.11 42.54
CA GLU A 156 -2.36 19.73 43.02
C GLU A 156 -0.95 19.10 42.89
N PRO A 157 -0.17 19.00 43.97
CA PRO A 157 1.25 18.57 43.89
C PRO A 157 1.49 17.25 43.19
N GLU A 158 0.55 16.32 43.30
CA GLU A 158 0.65 15.00 42.67
C GLU A 158 0.48 15.04 41.13
N TRP A 159 -0.19 16.07 40.60
CA TRP A 159 -0.33 16.30 39.17
C TRP A 159 0.75 17.24 38.61
N ASP A 160 1.26 18.13 39.45
CA ASP A 160 2.30 19.10 39.08
C ASP A 160 3.70 18.49 38.97
N ARG A 161 3.91 17.24 39.48
CA ARG A 161 5.20 16.54 39.43
C ARG A 161 5.59 16.09 38.02
N HIS A 162 4.61 15.86 37.16
CA HIS A 162 4.83 15.30 35.84
C HIS A 162 4.25 16.23 34.74
N PRO A 163 5.06 16.65 33.75
CA PRO A 163 4.61 17.65 32.77
C PRO A 163 3.33 17.25 32.04
N VAL A 164 3.23 16.00 31.58
CA VAL A 164 2.02 15.49 30.89
C VAL A 164 0.79 15.61 31.77
N ASP A 165 0.91 15.19 33.02
CA ASP A 165 -0.18 15.24 33.97
C ASP A 165 -0.64 16.67 34.27
N ALA A 166 0.29 17.62 34.41
CA ALA A 166 -0.02 19.01 34.64
C ALA A 166 -0.84 19.63 33.49
N PHE A 167 -0.47 19.39 32.25
CA PHE A 167 -1.24 19.84 31.08
C PHE A 167 -2.64 19.22 31.03
N LEU A 168 -2.74 17.91 31.22
CA LEU A 168 -4.03 17.22 31.21
C LEU A 168 -4.93 17.69 32.36
N ARG A 169 -4.36 17.78 33.58
CA ARG A 169 -5.13 18.16 34.75
C ARG A 169 -5.64 19.59 34.65
N LYS A 170 -4.83 20.52 34.12
CA LYS A 170 -5.26 21.90 33.88
C LYS A 170 -6.49 21.93 32.97
N ALA A 171 -6.46 21.19 31.86
CA ALA A 171 -7.58 21.11 30.93
C ALA A 171 -8.84 20.46 31.54
N MET A 172 -8.68 19.48 32.44
CA MET A 172 -9.77 18.86 33.19
C MET A 172 -10.38 19.82 34.20
N LEU A 173 -9.56 20.59 34.95
CA LEU A 173 -10.00 21.57 35.92
C LEU A 173 -10.80 22.69 35.26
N ASP A 174 -10.33 23.22 34.14
CA ASP A 174 -11.01 24.25 33.36
C ASP A 174 -12.43 23.83 32.92
N ARG A 175 -12.72 22.52 32.92
CA ARG A 175 -14.01 21.93 32.51
C ARG A 175 -14.76 21.28 33.64
N GLY A 176 -14.27 21.35 34.87
CA GLY A 176 -14.91 20.74 36.05
C GLY A 176 -14.95 19.19 36.00
N LEU A 177 -14.03 18.58 35.25
CA LEU A 177 -13.99 17.12 35.10
C LEU A 177 -13.37 16.44 36.33
N LYS A 178 -14.02 15.39 36.80
CA LYS A 178 -13.55 14.55 37.90
C LYS A 178 -12.63 13.45 37.32
N VAL A 179 -11.54 13.16 38.02
CA VAL A 179 -10.55 12.17 37.60
C VAL A 179 -10.90 10.79 38.14
N ALA A 180 -10.71 9.75 37.33
CA ALA A 180 -10.82 8.37 37.75
C ALA A 180 -9.76 8.03 38.80
N PRO A 181 -10.01 7.05 39.70
CA PRO A 181 -8.98 6.52 40.59
C PRO A 181 -7.86 5.84 39.79
N MET A 182 -6.76 5.55 40.46
CA MET A 182 -5.66 4.76 39.90
C MET A 182 -6.12 3.31 39.66
N ALA A 183 -5.67 2.70 38.57
CA ALA A 183 -5.89 1.27 38.32
C ALA A 183 -5.11 0.42 39.31
N GLY A 184 -5.64 -0.77 39.59
CA GLY A 184 -4.95 -1.74 40.45
C GLY A 184 -3.65 -2.27 39.84
N PRO A 185 -2.71 -2.77 40.65
CA PRO A 185 -1.37 -3.18 40.21
C PRO A 185 -1.42 -4.30 39.15
N VAL A 186 -2.35 -5.24 39.26
CA VAL A 186 -2.52 -6.33 38.27
C VAL A 186 -2.97 -5.79 36.91
N THR A 187 -3.91 -4.85 36.93
CA THR A 187 -4.33 -4.17 35.69
C THR A 187 -3.17 -3.40 35.06
N LEU A 188 -2.37 -2.69 35.85
CA LEU A 188 -1.24 -1.92 35.38
C LEU A 188 -0.14 -2.80 34.75
N VAL A 189 0.25 -3.90 35.40
CA VAL A 189 1.27 -4.79 34.86
C VAL A 189 0.78 -5.43 33.54
N ARG A 190 -0.47 -5.91 33.49
CA ARG A 190 -1.03 -6.45 32.25
C ARG A 190 -1.07 -5.40 31.14
N ARG A 191 -1.49 -4.16 31.44
CA ARG A 191 -1.50 -3.04 30.51
C ARG A 191 -0.10 -2.77 29.95
N ALA A 192 0.91 -2.63 30.80
CA ALA A 192 2.27 -2.35 30.38
C ALA A 192 2.86 -3.43 29.47
N TYR A 193 2.64 -4.72 29.82
CA TYR A 193 3.11 -5.84 29.01
C TYR A 193 2.47 -5.89 27.63
N LEU A 194 1.14 -5.81 27.55
CA LEU A 194 0.41 -5.83 26.28
C LEU A 194 0.74 -4.62 25.40
N ASP A 195 0.92 -3.46 26.02
CA ASP A 195 1.22 -2.22 25.31
C ASP A 195 2.65 -2.21 24.73
N LEU A 196 3.66 -2.51 25.57
CA LEU A 196 5.06 -2.45 25.14
C LEU A 196 5.54 -3.70 24.41
N THR A 197 5.03 -4.88 24.75
CA THR A 197 5.53 -6.13 24.18
C THR A 197 4.51 -6.88 23.31
N GLY A 198 3.22 -6.50 23.38
CA GLY A 198 2.14 -7.22 22.71
C GLY A 198 1.90 -8.63 23.24
N LEU A 199 2.35 -8.95 24.45
CA LEU A 199 2.17 -10.22 25.13
C LEU A 199 1.67 -9.98 26.56
N PRO A 200 0.83 -10.83 27.11
CA PRO A 200 0.49 -10.73 28.53
C PRO A 200 1.69 -11.10 29.40
N PRO A 201 1.74 -10.66 30.68
CA PRO A 201 2.75 -11.09 31.64
C PRO A 201 2.56 -12.56 32.04
N THR A 202 3.65 -13.24 32.45
CA THR A 202 3.54 -14.53 33.11
C THR A 202 3.02 -14.38 34.54
N VAL A 203 2.57 -15.48 35.13
CA VAL A 203 2.11 -15.50 36.53
C VAL A 203 3.20 -15.01 37.50
N GLU A 204 4.45 -15.36 37.22
CA GLU A 204 5.63 -14.97 38.02
C GLU A 204 5.91 -13.47 37.89
N GLN A 205 5.81 -12.92 36.69
CA GLN A 205 6.01 -11.48 36.39
C GLN A 205 4.94 -10.62 37.07
N VAL A 206 3.68 -11.09 37.10
CA VAL A 206 2.60 -10.43 37.88
C VAL A 206 2.94 -10.44 39.37
N ARG A 207 3.36 -11.58 39.90
CA ARG A 207 3.72 -11.71 41.30
C ARG A 207 4.91 -10.83 41.67
N GLU A 208 5.97 -10.86 40.87
CA GLU A 208 7.16 -10.01 41.03
C GLU A 208 6.78 -8.53 41.16
N TYR A 209 5.99 -8.02 40.19
CA TYR A 209 5.58 -6.61 40.22
C TYR A 209 4.68 -6.28 41.43
N THR A 210 3.70 -7.11 41.70
CA THR A 210 2.73 -6.85 42.77
C THR A 210 3.35 -6.97 44.18
N SER A 211 4.48 -7.65 44.32
CA SER A 211 5.24 -7.75 45.58
C SER A 211 6.36 -6.70 45.72
N ASP A 212 6.72 -5.96 44.62
CA ASP A 212 7.71 -4.88 44.68
C ASP A 212 7.08 -3.63 45.31
N THR A 213 7.47 -3.35 46.56
CA THR A 213 7.01 -2.17 47.30
C THR A 213 7.88 -0.93 47.11
N ALA A 214 8.89 -0.99 46.24
CA ALA A 214 9.75 0.14 45.98
C ALA A 214 9.00 1.31 45.31
N PRO A 215 9.25 2.57 45.72
CA PRO A 215 8.56 3.73 45.16
C PRO A 215 8.66 3.86 43.64
N ASN A 216 9.70 3.28 43.04
CA ASN A 216 9.99 3.28 41.60
C ASN A 216 9.73 1.93 40.92
N ALA A 217 8.90 1.06 41.52
CA ALA A 217 8.58 -0.25 40.96
C ALA A 217 7.97 -0.15 39.54
N TRP A 218 7.14 0.87 39.33
CA TRP A 218 6.52 1.12 38.02
C TRP A 218 7.54 1.52 36.95
N GLU A 219 8.42 2.44 37.25
CA GLU A 219 9.48 2.89 36.35
C GLU A 219 10.44 1.76 36.00
N LYS A 220 10.84 0.95 36.98
CA LYS A 220 11.65 -0.27 36.75
C LYS A 220 10.96 -1.25 35.82
N LEU A 221 9.65 -1.44 35.97
CA LEU A 221 8.87 -2.30 35.09
C LEU A 221 8.92 -1.78 33.66
N ILE A 222 8.66 -0.48 33.44
CA ILE A 222 8.70 0.14 32.11
C ILE A 222 10.08 -0.02 31.50
N ASP A 223 11.16 0.32 32.23
CA ASP A 223 12.52 0.24 31.76
C ASP A 223 12.87 -1.19 31.31
N ARG A 224 12.51 -2.21 32.11
CA ARG A 224 12.69 -3.61 31.77
C ARG A 224 11.93 -4.02 30.49
N LEU A 225 10.71 -3.54 30.31
CA LEU A 225 9.91 -3.85 29.12
C LEU A 225 10.45 -3.17 27.86
N LEU A 226 10.96 -1.95 27.97
CA LEU A 226 11.63 -1.23 26.89
C LEU A 226 12.96 -1.88 26.46
N GLU A 227 13.65 -2.56 27.38
CA GLU A 227 14.86 -3.34 27.07
C GLU A 227 14.53 -4.72 26.46
N SER A 228 13.31 -5.20 26.61
CA SER A 228 12.90 -6.49 26.06
C SER A 228 12.96 -6.49 24.54
N PRO A 229 13.52 -7.55 23.90
CA PRO A 229 13.50 -7.66 22.44
C PRO A 229 12.08 -7.75 21.87
N ARG A 230 11.07 -8.07 22.70
CA ARG A 230 9.65 -8.10 22.33
C ARG A 230 9.07 -6.73 22.07
N TYR A 231 9.71 -5.67 22.59
CA TYR A 231 9.34 -4.29 22.33
C TYR A 231 9.40 -3.97 20.81
N GLY A 232 10.50 -4.31 20.14
CA GLY A 232 10.62 -4.07 18.71
C GLY A 232 9.63 -4.88 17.87
N GLU A 233 9.25 -6.10 18.28
CA GLU A 233 8.20 -6.88 17.59
C GLU A 233 6.84 -6.18 17.68
N ARG A 234 6.51 -5.55 18.79
CA ARG A 234 5.25 -4.83 19.02
C ARG A 234 5.26 -3.46 18.32
N TRP A 235 6.24 -2.62 18.62
CA TRP A 235 6.28 -1.24 18.14
C TRP A 235 6.77 -1.12 16.70
N GLY A 236 7.64 -2.02 16.26
CA GLY A 236 7.97 -2.18 14.84
C GLY A 236 6.75 -2.53 14.00
N ARG A 237 5.77 -3.32 14.54
CA ARG A 237 4.54 -3.64 13.81
C ARG A 237 3.73 -2.38 13.48
N HIS A 238 3.65 -1.40 14.38
CA HIS A 238 2.96 -0.13 14.10
C HIS A 238 3.63 0.64 12.95
N TRP A 239 4.97 0.62 12.89
CA TRP A 239 5.68 1.23 11.76
C TRP A 239 5.48 0.47 10.45
N LEU A 240 5.41 -0.86 10.51
CA LEU A 240 5.16 -1.69 9.32
C LEU A 240 3.79 -1.41 8.69
N ASP A 241 2.80 -0.94 9.44
CA ASP A 241 1.52 -0.45 8.91
C ASP A 241 1.70 0.88 8.15
N VAL A 242 2.49 1.80 8.66
CA VAL A 242 2.85 3.04 7.95
C VAL A 242 3.64 2.74 6.69
N ALA A 243 4.54 1.76 6.75
CA ALA A 243 5.33 1.31 5.61
C ALA A 243 4.52 0.46 4.61
N ARG A 244 3.23 0.15 4.87
CA ARG A 244 2.40 -0.77 4.05
C ARG A 244 3.12 -2.08 3.71
N TYR A 245 3.85 -2.62 4.71
CA TYR A 245 4.64 -3.82 4.55
C TYR A 245 3.79 -5.03 4.16
N ALA A 246 4.24 -5.72 3.12
CA ALA A 246 3.75 -7.03 2.72
C ALA A 246 4.86 -7.88 2.11
N ASP A 247 4.67 -9.20 2.14
CA ASP A 247 5.58 -10.18 1.54
C ASP A 247 5.21 -10.50 0.08
N SER A 248 4.26 -9.73 -0.52
CA SER A 248 3.81 -9.90 -1.90
C SER A 248 3.51 -8.57 -2.60
N ASN A 249 3.34 -8.62 -3.93
CA ASN A 249 3.14 -7.43 -4.76
C ASN A 249 1.72 -6.84 -4.67
N GLY A 250 0.71 -7.70 -4.56
CA GLY A 250 -0.70 -7.29 -4.74
C GLY A 250 -1.13 -7.32 -6.21
N TYR A 251 -2.31 -6.76 -6.47
CA TYR A 251 -2.96 -6.73 -7.78
C TYR A 251 -3.18 -8.15 -8.37
N GLU A 252 -3.33 -8.24 -9.71
CA GLU A 252 -3.76 -9.44 -10.40
C GLU A 252 -2.82 -10.63 -10.25
N HIS A 253 -1.52 -10.39 -10.17
CA HIS A 253 -0.51 -11.47 -10.12
C HIS A 253 0.04 -11.73 -8.73
N ASP A 254 -0.11 -10.81 -7.83
CA ASP A 254 0.31 -10.87 -6.42
C ASP A 254 1.57 -11.72 -6.14
N PHE A 255 2.64 -11.49 -6.93
CA PHE A 255 3.89 -12.22 -6.82
C PHE A 255 4.52 -12.08 -5.44
N ASP A 256 5.13 -13.17 -4.95
CA ASP A 256 5.86 -13.21 -3.70
C ASP A 256 7.10 -12.29 -3.73
N ARG A 257 7.41 -11.66 -2.58
CA ARG A 257 8.63 -10.89 -2.33
C ARG A 257 9.51 -11.63 -1.32
N PRO A 258 10.31 -12.60 -1.75
CA PRO A 258 10.98 -13.55 -0.87
C PRO A 258 11.99 -12.91 0.08
N ASN A 259 12.44 -11.69 -0.19
CA ASN A 259 13.41 -10.95 0.61
C ASN A 259 12.81 -9.80 1.44
N ALA A 260 11.50 -9.55 1.37
CA ALA A 260 10.83 -8.46 2.09
C ALA A 260 10.98 -8.56 3.61
N TRP A 261 11.02 -9.78 4.16
CA TRP A 261 11.19 -10.04 5.59
C TRP A 261 12.43 -9.38 6.22
N ARG A 262 13.47 -9.10 5.43
CA ARG A 262 14.68 -8.42 5.93
C ARG A 262 14.38 -7.00 6.36
N TYR A 263 13.53 -6.28 5.61
CA TYR A 263 13.08 -4.95 6.00
C TYR A 263 12.25 -4.99 7.30
N ARG A 264 11.34 -5.95 7.46
CA ARG A 264 10.62 -6.15 8.73
C ARG A 264 11.60 -6.36 9.89
N ASP A 265 12.58 -7.21 9.72
CA ASP A 265 13.58 -7.53 10.74
C ASP A 265 14.45 -6.31 11.08
N TYR A 266 14.82 -5.50 10.07
CA TYR A 266 15.50 -4.21 10.27
C TYR A 266 14.65 -3.26 11.13
N VAL A 267 13.37 -3.12 10.83
CA VAL A 267 12.45 -2.27 11.61
C VAL A 267 12.40 -2.72 13.07
N ILE A 268 12.21 -4.02 13.32
CA ILE A 268 12.20 -4.58 14.68
C ILE A 268 13.52 -4.27 15.43
N GLN A 269 14.66 -4.46 14.76
CA GLN A 269 15.97 -4.19 15.34
C GLN A 269 16.17 -2.70 15.63
N SER A 270 15.75 -1.81 14.73
CA SER A 270 15.88 -0.35 14.90
C SER A 270 15.10 0.16 16.11
N PHE A 271 13.87 -0.34 16.31
CA PHE A 271 13.10 -0.04 17.53
C PHE A 271 13.77 -0.60 18.78
N ASN A 272 14.30 -1.82 18.75
CA ASN A 272 15.01 -2.40 19.89
C ASN A 272 16.28 -1.63 20.25
N LYS A 273 17.03 -1.16 19.25
CA LYS A 273 18.23 -0.33 19.42
C LYS A 273 17.90 1.12 19.82
N ASP A 274 16.63 1.52 19.80
CA ASP A 274 16.19 2.92 19.95
C ASP A 274 16.93 3.85 18.98
N THR A 275 17.06 3.41 17.71
CA THR A 275 17.66 4.24 16.65
C THR A 275 16.94 5.59 16.61
N PRO A 276 17.65 6.73 16.73
CA PRO A 276 17.01 8.04 16.67
C PRO A 276 16.08 8.16 15.46
N PHE A 277 14.86 8.62 15.68
CA PHE A 277 13.83 8.57 14.64
C PHE A 277 14.21 9.34 13.35
N ASN A 278 14.93 10.44 13.47
CA ASN A 278 15.48 11.16 12.32
C ASN A 278 16.54 10.37 11.54
N VAL A 279 17.37 9.57 12.22
CA VAL A 279 18.33 8.64 11.60
C VAL A 279 17.57 7.49 10.93
N PHE A 280 16.61 6.90 11.62
CA PHE A 280 15.74 5.86 11.10
C PHE A 280 15.00 6.28 9.81
N LEU A 281 14.54 7.53 9.72
CA LEU A 281 13.98 8.09 8.48
C LEU A 281 15.04 8.22 7.38
N ALA A 282 16.24 8.70 7.72
CA ALA A 282 17.31 8.87 6.73
C ALA A 282 17.75 7.53 6.14
N GLU A 283 17.87 6.49 6.94
CA GLU A 283 18.21 5.14 6.49
C GLU A 283 17.14 4.57 5.53
N GLN A 284 15.86 4.81 5.79
CA GLN A 284 14.77 4.27 4.98
C GLN A 284 14.54 5.00 3.66
N ILE A 285 14.80 6.29 3.61
CA ILE A 285 14.57 7.11 2.41
C ILE A 285 15.82 7.16 1.53
N ALA A 286 17.00 7.14 2.13
CA ALA A 286 18.26 7.40 1.46
C ALA A 286 19.42 6.56 2.03
N GLY A 287 19.15 5.32 2.47
CA GLY A 287 20.16 4.48 3.12
C GLY A 287 21.35 4.12 2.23
N ASP A 288 21.16 4.10 0.92
CA ASP A 288 22.18 3.92 -0.11
C ASP A 288 22.90 5.21 -0.48
N GLU A 289 22.41 6.40 -0.07
CA GLU A 289 23.03 7.72 -0.31
C GLU A 289 23.88 8.22 0.87
N LEU A 290 23.90 7.48 1.99
CA LEU A 290 24.62 7.87 3.19
C LEU A 290 26.14 7.82 2.96
N GLU A 291 26.90 8.61 3.72
CA GLU A 291 28.36 8.55 3.72
C GLU A 291 28.89 7.15 4.10
N ARG A 292 28.23 6.50 5.03
CA ARG A 292 28.50 5.12 5.43
C ARG A 292 27.33 4.21 5.08
N VAL A 293 27.44 3.56 3.95
CA VAL A 293 26.48 2.53 3.51
C VAL A 293 26.81 1.21 4.20
N THR A 294 25.80 0.57 4.78
CA THR A 294 25.90 -0.73 5.46
C THR A 294 24.78 -1.65 4.98
N ASN A 295 24.86 -2.93 5.31
CA ASN A 295 23.77 -3.86 5.01
C ASN A 295 22.43 -3.39 5.63
N ASP A 296 22.45 -2.87 6.86
CA ASP A 296 21.25 -2.38 7.53
C ASP A 296 20.66 -1.18 6.77
N THR A 297 21.47 -0.21 6.32
CA THR A 297 20.99 0.96 5.59
C THR A 297 20.48 0.62 4.18
N LEU A 298 21.07 -0.39 3.52
CA LEU A 298 20.56 -0.91 2.24
C LEU A 298 19.22 -1.62 2.42
N ILE A 299 19.08 -2.46 3.46
CA ILE A 299 17.82 -3.13 3.81
C ILE A 299 16.73 -2.10 4.14
N ALA A 300 17.08 -1.00 4.80
CA ALA A 300 16.16 0.06 5.18
C ALA A 300 15.45 0.70 3.98
N THR A 301 16.09 0.79 2.81
CA THR A 301 15.50 1.35 1.58
C THR A 301 14.29 0.54 1.08
N GLY A 302 14.06 -0.65 1.63
CA GLY A 302 12.84 -1.45 1.44
C GLY A 302 11.55 -0.72 1.84
N PHE A 303 11.63 0.33 2.67
CA PHE A 303 10.50 1.22 2.99
C PHE A 303 9.85 1.79 1.74
N LEU A 304 10.64 2.40 0.87
CA LEU A 304 10.12 3.00 -0.36
C LEU A 304 9.70 1.93 -1.38
N ARG A 305 10.33 0.74 -1.39
CA ARG A 305 9.94 -0.38 -2.27
C ARG A 305 8.68 -1.13 -1.80
N SER A 306 8.13 -0.82 -0.63
CA SER A 306 6.98 -1.55 -0.05
C SER A 306 5.62 -1.19 -0.65
N TYR A 307 5.54 -0.48 -1.77
CA TYR A 307 4.27 -0.21 -2.47
C TYR A 307 3.69 -1.47 -3.13
N ALA A 308 2.38 -1.46 -3.38
CA ALA A 308 1.74 -2.48 -4.21
C ALA A 308 2.16 -2.30 -5.68
N LYS A 309 2.53 -3.40 -6.37
CA LYS A 309 3.07 -3.35 -7.74
C LYS A 309 2.21 -4.19 -8.68
N VAL A 310 1.75 -3.58 -9.78
CA VAL A 310 1.06 -4.30 -10.86
C VAL A 310 2.01 -5.28 -11.55
N GLY A 311 1.47 -6.36 -12.12
CA GLY A 311 2.24 -7.36 -12.85
C GLY A 311 2.62 -6.95 -14.28
N PHE A 312 2.27 -5.73 -14.72
CA PHE A 312 2.54 -5.21 -16.05
C PHE A 312 3.73 -4.25 -16.04
N ARG A 313 4.40 -4.10 -17.19
CA ARG A 313 5.60 -3.28 -17.31
C ARG A 313 5.25 -1.81 -17.52
N GLU A 314 6.07 -0.92 -16.99
CA GLU A 314 5.94 0.54 -17.16
C GLU A 314 5.97 0.94 -18.64
N LYS A 315 6.74 0.20 -19.49
CA LYS A 315 6.79 0.44 -20.94
C LYS A 315 5.45 0.20 -21.66
N ASP A 316 4.59 -0.64 -21.08
CA ASP A 316 3.28 -0.91 -21.62
C ASP A 316 2.27 0.18 -21.20
N ASN A 317 2.49 0.80 -20.02
CA ASN A 317 1.73 1.94 -19.54
C ASN A 317 2.59 2.81 -18.60
N PRO A 318 3.04 4.00 -19.04
CA PRO A 318 3.84 4.93 -18.23
C PRO A 318 3.16 5.40 -16.95
N GLN A 319 1.83 5.30 -16.86
CA GLN A 319 1.06 5.68 -15.67
C GLN A 319 1.51 4.88 -14.44
N PHE A 320 1.91 3.60 -14.58
CA PHE A 320 2.32 2.76 -13.46
C PHE A 320 3.50 3.35 -12.69
N ARG A 321 4.49 3.94 -13.39
CA ARG A 321 5.62 4.63 -12.74
C ARG A 321 5.16 5.76 -11.84
N TYR A 322 4.22 6.56 -12.31
CA TYR A 322 3.71 7.71 -11.57
C TYR A 322 2.79 7.26 -10.42
N ASP A 323 2.13 6.12 -10.53
CA ASP A 323 1.32 5.57 -9.44
C ASP A 323 2.20 5.04 -8.30
N TYR A 324 3.37 4.43 -8.60
CA TYR A 324 4.34 4.04 -7.58
C TYR A 324 4.96 5.25 -6.88
N LEU A 325 5.29 6.31 -7.64
CA LEU A 325 5.77 7.57 -7.06
C LEU A 325 4.70 8.25 -6.20
N ASP A 326 3.44 8.21 -6.62
CA ASP A 326 2.31 8.74 -5.86
C ASP A 326 2.14 8.00 -4.52
N ASP A 327 2.25 6.68 -4.52
CA ASP A 327 2.22 5.87 -3.30
C ASP A 327 3.38 6.24 -2.34
N MET A 328 4.61 6.40 -2.85
CA MET A 328 5.74 6.85 -2.05
C MET A 328 5.50 8.25 -1.45
N ILE A 329 4.99 9.19 -2.24
CA ILE A 329 4.67 10.55 -1.80
C ILE A 329 3.52 10.54 -0.78
N ALA A 330 2.49 9.72 -1.02
CA ALA A 330 1.39 9.53 -0.08
C ALA A 330 1.89 8.97 1.26
N THR A 331 2.83 8.03 1.22
CA THR A 331 3.43 7.44 2.42
C THR A 331 4.27 8.45 3.19
N VAL A 332 5.10 9.24 2.51
CA VAL A 332 5.85 10.34 3.14
C VAL A 332 4.90 11.42 3.66
N GLY A 333 3.91 11.81 2.85
CA GLY A 333 2.92 12.82 3.22
C GLY A 333 2.12 12.44 4.46
N ARG A 334 1.36 11.36 4.40
CA ARG A 334 0.50 10.89 5.50
C ARG A 334 1.28 10.28 6.66
N GLY A 335 2.27 9.43 6.33
CA GLY A 335 3.01 8.66 7.33
C GLY A 335 4.02 9.47 8.12
N ILE A 336 4.63 10.51 7.54
CA ILE A 336 5.71 11.28 8.17
C ILE A 336 5.30 12.74 8.41
N LEU A 337 4.69 13.40 7.40
CA LEU A 337 4.29 14.80 7.51
C LEU A 337 2.88 15.00 8.09
N GLY A 338 2.03 13.97 8.12
CA GLY A 338 0.62 14.12 8.49
C GLY A 338 -0.12 15.07 7.54
N LEU A 339 0.13 14.98 6.26
CA LEU A 339 -0.50 15.77 5.21
C LEU A 339 -0.93 14.90 4.03
N THR A 340 -2.08 15.23 3.43
CA THR A 340 -2.62 14.56 2.25
C THR A 340 -2.04 15.12 0.95
N VAL A 341 -0.69 15.17 0.85
CA VAL A 341 0.04 15.80 -0.27
C VAL A 341 -0.34 15.23 -1.63
N GLN A 342 -0.69 13.93 -1.69
CA GLN A 342 -1.10 13.28 -2.94
C GLN A 342 -2.33 13.92 -3.60
N CYS A 343 -3.19 14.62 -2.85
CA CYS A 343 -4.30 15.38 -3.42
C CYS A 343 -3.82 16.50 -4.36
N ALA A 344 -2.57 16.96 -4.20
CA ALA A 344 -1.95 17.96 -5.05
C ALA A 344 -1.34 17.41 -6.35
N ARG A 345 -1.50 16.12 -6.66
CA ARG A 345 -1.07 15.53 -7.93
C ARG A 345 -1.76 16.16 -9.15
N CYS A 346 -3.08 16.38 -9.08
CA CYS A 346 -3.89 16.80 -10.22
C CYS A 346 -4.25 18.29 -10.22
N HIS A 347 -4.27 18.93 -9.05
CA HIS A 347 -4.62 20.34 -8.85
C HIS A 347 -4.05 20.84 -7.53
N ASN A 348 -4.01 22.14 -7.28
CA ASN A 348 -3.66 22.66 -5.97
C ASN A 348 -4.57 22.05 -4.89
N HIS A 349 -4.00 21.69 -3.72
CA HIS A 349 -4.77 21.03 -2.67
C HIS A 349 -6.00 21.87 -2.28
N LYS A 350 -7.17 21.20 -2.17
CA LYS A 350 -8.46 21.89 -1.99
C LYS A 350 -8.54 22.69 -0.69
N PHE A 351 -7.98 22.20 0.38
CA PHE A 351 -8.12 22.78 1.74
C PHE A 351 -6.81 23.38 2.26
N ASP A 352 -5.71 22.66 2.05
CA ASP A 352 -4.39 23.05 2.55
C ASP A 352 -3.65 23.95 1.55
N PRO A 353 -2.78 24.83 2.02
CA PRO A 353 -1.97 25.68 1.15
C PRO A 353 -0.77 24.90 0.56
N ILE A 354 -1.09 23.81 -0.13
CA ILE A 354 -0.15 22.92 -0.82
C ILE A 354 -0.38 23.09 -2.32
N ALA A 355 0.61 23.62 -3.01
CA ALA A 355 0.56 23.79 -4.45
C ALA A 355 0.72 22.44 -5.16
N GLN A 356 0.14 22.30 -6.34
CA GLN A 356 0.43 21.17 -7.21
C GLN A 356 1.95 21.06 -7.47
N LYS A 357 2.63 22.18 -7.60
CA LYS A 357 4.09 22.26 -7.72
C LYS A 357 4.86 21.63 -6.56
N ASP A 358 4.33 21.69 -5.32
CA ASP A 358 4.95 21.06 -4.15
C ASP A 358 4.94 19.53 -4.23
N TYR A 359 3.86 18.95 -4.77
CA TYR A 359 3.83 17.52 -5.08
C TYR A 359 4.94 17.14 -6.04
N TYR A 360 5.12 17.87 -7.14
CA TYR A 360 6.15 17.57 -8.15
C TYR A 360 7.57 17.88 -7.70
N LYS A 361 7.77 18.79 -6.72
CA LYS A 361 9.08 18.97 -6.05
C LYS A 361 9.46 17.71 -5.23
N LEU A 362 8.51 17.16 -4.47
CA LEU A 362 8.72 15.90 -3.74
C LEU A 362 8.94 14.74 -4.71
N GLN A 363 8.14 14.67 -5.80
CA GLN A 363 8.34 13.68 -6.84
C GLN A 363 9.76 13.77 -7.45
N ALA A 364 10.25 14.97 -7.76
CA ALA A 364 11.59 15.18 -8.32
C ALA A 364 12.71 14.71 -7.37
N SER A 365 12.48 14.71 -6.05
CA SER A 365 13.41 14.13 -5.07
C SER A 365 13.49 12.61 -5.15
N LEU A 366 12.43 11.94 -5.60
CA LEU A 366 12.31 10.48 -5.67
C LEU A 366 12.45 9.93 -7.10
N TYR A 367 12.36 10.79 -8.13
CA TYR A 367 12.13 10.37 -9.51
C TYR A 367 13.21 9.47 -10.12
N GLY A 368 14.45 9.61 -9.68
CA GLY A 368 15.58 8.80 -10.14
C GLY A 368 15.66 7.40 -9.52
N TYR A 369 14.70 6.97 -8.68
CA TYR A 369 14.79 5.66 -8.05
C TYR A 369 14.63 4.52 -9.07
N VAL A 370 15.34 3.43 -8.81
CA VAL A 370 15.14 2.13 -9.44
C VAL A 370 15.07 1.06 -8.36
N GLU A 371 14.29 0.01 -8.61
CA GLU A 371 14.26 -1.16 -7.73
C GLU A 371 15.53 -1.99 -7.92
N VAL A 372 16.08 -2.48 -6.83
CA VAL A 372 17.30 -3.29 -6.82
C VAL A 372 17.26 -4.33 -5.70
N ASP A 373 17.84 -5.47 -5.96
CA ASP A 373 18.16 -6.46 -4.93
C ASP A 373 19.62 -6.27 -4.53
N HIS A 374 19.85 -5.50 -3.47
CA HIS A 374 21.20 -5.23 -2.94
C HIS A 374 21.85 -6.49 -2.42
N ALA A 375 23.02 -6.85 -2.96
CA ALA A 375 23.83 -7.92 -2.41
C ALA A 375 24.32 -7.55 -1.01
N LEU A 376 24.11 -8.43 -0.03
CA LEU A 376 24.52 -8.23 1.37
C LEU A 376 25.86 -8.93 1.67
N VAL A 377 26.69 -9.04 0.68
CA VAL A 377 28.05 -9.60 0.72
C VAL A 377 29.03 -8.59 0.11
N PRO A 378 30.35 -8.74 0.34
CA PRO A 378 31.34 -7.88 -0.30
C PRO A 378 31.21 -7.86 -1.82
N GLU A 379 31.48 -6.72 -2.45
CA GLU A 379 31.32 -6.52 -3.90
C GLU A 379 32.08 -7.57 -4.73
N ALA A 380 33.28 -7.97 -4.30
CA ALA A 380 34.04 -9.01 -4.97
C ALA A 380 33.33 -10.38 -4.97
N GLU A 381 32.67 -10.74 -3.87
CA GLU A 381 31.89 -11.97 -3.75
C GLU A 381 30.63 -11.90 -4.61
N ALA A 382 29.94 -10.75 -4.60
CA ALA A 382 28.76 -10.52 -5.44
C ALA A 382 29.11 -10.62 -6.93
N LYS A 383 30.23 -10.03 -7.37
CA LYS A 383 30.73 -10.11 -8.75
C LYS A 383 31.07 -11.55 -9.12
N ALA A 384 31.80 -12.27 -8.26
CA ALA A 384 32.15 -13.67 -8.50
C ALA A 384 30.91 -14.55 -8.63
N TYR A 385 29.91 -14.35 -7.77
CA TYR A 385 28.61 -15.01 -7.84
C TYR A 385 27.92 -14.73 -9.17
N THR A 386 27.79 -13.48 -9.57
CA THR A 386 27.14 -13.06 -10.82
C THR A 386 27.80 -13.66 -12.05
N VAL A 387 29.14 -13.64 -12.09
CA VAL A 387 29.93 -14.24 -13.20
C VAL A 387 29.66 -15.73 -13.30
N LYS A 388 29.70 -16.47 -12.17
CA LYS A 388 29.48 -17.93 -12.17
C LYS A 388 28.03 -18.30 -12.52
N VAL A 389 27.06 -17.56 -12.02
CA VAL A 389 25.65 -17.76 -12.37
C VAL A 389 25.43 -17.51 -13.85
N LYS A 390 25.97 -16.43 -14.40
CA LYS A 390 25.88 -16.11 -15.83
C LYS A 390 26.50 -17.20 -16.70
N GLU A 391 27.68 -17.69 -16.35
CA GLU A 391 28.34 -18.79 -17.04
C GLU A 391 27.43 -20.03 -17.12
N ILE A 392 26.78 -20.37 -16.01
CA ILE A 392 25.84 -21.50 -15.95
C ILE A 392 24.60 -21.24 -16.82
N GLU A 393 24.00 -20.03 -16.71
CA GLU A 393 22.82 -19.69 -17.52
C GLU A 393 23.13 -19.67 -19.02
N ASP A 394 24.29 -19.16 -19.42
CA ASP A 394 24.72 -19.15 -20.81
C ASP A 394 24.87 -20.58 -21.37
N ASN A 395 25.29 -21.53 -20.53
CA ASN A 395 25.36 -22.96 -20.88
C ASN A 395 23.98 -23.67 -20.86
N VAL A 396 23.12 -23.30 -19.94
CA VAL A 396 21.79 -23.95 -19.74
C VAL A 396 20.74 -23.43 -20.73
N LYS A 397 20.79 -22.13 -21.07
CA LYS A 397 19.82 -21.46 -21.94
C LYS A 397 19.62 -22.15 -23.29
N PRO A 398 20.69 -22.51 -24.06
CA PRO A 398 20.53 -23.24 -25.35
C PRO A 398 19.93 -24.63 -25.16
N LEU A 399 20.25 -25.32 -24.07
CA LEU A 399 19.69 -26.65 -23.78
C LEU A 399 18.19 -26.57 -23.47
N ARG A 400 17.77 -25.58 -22.69
CA ARG A 400 16.33 -25.33 -22.44
C ARG A 400 15.59 -24.91 -23.71
N ALA A 401 16.24 -24.14 -24.59
CA ALA A 401 15.67 -23.76 -25.87
C ALA A 401 15.47 -24.99 -26.78
N ALA A 402 16.44 -25.90 -26.86
CA ALA A 402 16.34 -27.13 -27.61
C ALA A 402 15.21 -28.05 -27.11
N ILE A 403 15.05 -28.20 -25.78
CA ILE A 403 13.92 -28.94 -25.20
C ILE A 403 12.60 -28.28 -25.58
N LYS A 404 12.50 -26.96 -25.46
CA LYS A 404 11.27 -26.20 -25.79
C LYS A 404 10.90 -26.38 -27.27
N GLU A 405 11.87 -26.28 -28.18
CA GLU A 405 11.68 -26.44 -29.61
C GLU A 405 11.21 -27.87 -29.96
N MET A 406 11.80 -28.88 -29.32
CA MET A 406 11.40 -30.30 -29.45
C MET A 406 9.97 -30.53 -28.96
N GLU A 407 9.60 -29.92 -27.79
CA GLU A 407 8.29 -30.10 -27.19
C GLU A 407 7.17 -29.36 -27.93
N GLU A 408 7.46 -28.29 -28.67
CA GLU A 408 6.46 -27.35 -29.20
C GLU A 408 5.41 -28.03 -30.10
N PRO A 409 5.76 -28.95 -31.03
CA PRO A 409 4.75 -29.63 -31.85
C PRO A 409 3.77 -30.47 -31.02
N TYR A 410 4.29 -31.14 -29.98
CA TYR A 410 3.50 -32.00 -29.09
C TYR A 410 2.66 -31.17 -28.12
N ARG A 411 3.21 -30.08 -27.66
CA ARG A 411 2.52 -29.09 -26.83
C ARG A 411 1.34 -28.48 -27.58
N ALA A 412 1.56 -28.04 -28.80
CA ALA A 412 0.52 -27.50 -29.68
C ALA A 412 -0.61 -28.52 -29.92
N LYS A 413 -0.26 -29.78 -30.20
CA LYS A 413 -1.24 -30.87 -30.36
C LYS A 413 -2.08 -31.09 -29.11
N LEU A 414 -1.46 -31.18 -27.94
CA LEU A 414 -2.17 -31.34 -26.65
C LEU A 414 -3.08 -30.16 -26.33
N LEU A 415 -2.61 -28.94 -26.58
CA LEU A 415 -3.41 -27.76 -26.39
C LEU A 415 -4.62 -27.74 -27.35
N GLU A 416 -4.41 -28.10 -28.63
CA GLU A 416 -5.50 -28.21 -29.58
C GLU A 416 -6.55 -29.22 -29.11
N GLU A 417 -6.11 -30.42 -28.69
CA GLU A 417 -6.99 -31.48 -28.15
C GLU A 417 -7.78 -30.98 -26.90
N LYS A 418 -7.14 -30.17 -26.04
CA LYS A 418 -7.79 -29.55 -24.87
C LYS A 418 -8.79 -28.48 -25.28
N TYR A 419 -8.44 -27.63 -26.26
CA TYR A 419 -9.35 -26.60 -26.76
C TYR A 419 -10.59 -27.18 -27.46
N ARG A 420 -10.44 -28.32 -28.14
CA ARG A 420 -11.58 -29.02 -28.78
C ARG A 420 -12.57 -29.63 -27.78
N LYS A 421 -12.23 -29.72 -26.50
CA LYS A 421 -13.14 -30.16 -25.42
C LYS A 421 -14.04 -29.03 -24.86
N TRP A 422 -13.75 -27.78 -25.21
CA TRP A 422 -14.55 -26.66 -24.79
C TRP A 422 -15.82 -26.50 -25.65
N PRO A 423 -16.86 -25.80 -25.15
CA PRO A 423 -18.03 -25.46 -25.94
C PRO A 423 -17.70 -24.73 -27.26
N GLU A 424 -18.53 -24.90 -28.29
CA GLU A 424 -18.27 -24.42 -29.65
C GLU A 424 -17.94 -22.92 -29.73
N HIS A 425 -18.62 -22.09 -28.97
CA HIS A 425 -18.37 -20.64 -28.96
C HIS A 425 -16.96 -20.28 -28.42
N ILE A 426 -16.43 -21.09 -27.47
CA ILE A 426 -15.07 -20.95 -26.96
C ILE A 426 -14.06 -21.45 -28.00
N GLN A 427 -14.32 -22.60 -28.59
CA GLN A 427 -13.48 -23.13 -29.67
C GLN A 427 -13.37 -22.10 -30.81
N LYS A 428 -14.48 -21.50 -31.22
CA LYS A 428 -14.50 -20.45 -32.23
C LYS A 428 -13.64 -19.27 -31.85
N ALA A 429 -13.66 -18.83 -30.59
CA ALA A 429 -12.82 -17.72 -30.11
C ALA A 429 -11.34 -18.07 -30.14
N VAL A 430 -10.95 -19.29 -29.72
CA VAL A 430 -9.53 -19.71 -29.64
C VAL A 430 -8.95 -19.99 -31.03
N PHE A 431 -9.71 -20.66 -31.92
CA PHE A 431 -9.22 -21.05 -33.25
C PHE A 431 -9.36 -19.96 -34.33
N THR A 432 -10.13 -18.89 -34.10
CA THR A 432 -10.13 -17.74 -34.99
C THR A 432 -8.75 -17.07 -34.96
N PRO A 433 -8.10 -16.79 -36.12
CA PRO A 433 -6.85 -16.05 -36.15
C PRO A 433 -6.96 -14.73 -35.38
N GLU A 434 -5.91 -14.37 -34.64
CA GLU A 434 -5.93 -13.20 -33.74
C GLU A 434 -6.36 -11.91 -34.44
N ALA A 435 -5.89 -11.69 -35.69
CA ALA A 435 -6.27 -10.52 -36.50
C ALA A 435 -7.74 -10.47 -36.89
N GLU A 436 -8.46 -11.60 -36.83
CA GLU A 436 -9.87 -11.73 -37.26
C GLU A 436 -10.83 -11.82 -36.04
N ARG A 437 -10.29 -11.86 -34.81
CA ARG A 437 -11.09 -11.96 -33.59
C ARG A 437 -11.86 -10.67 -33.33
N THR A 438 -13.12 -10.82 -32.96
CA THR A 438 -13.87 -9.72 -32.34
C THR A 438 -13.32 -9.40 -30.95
N PRO A 439 -13.55 -8.19 -30.39
CA PRO A 439 -13.08 -7.85 -29.03
C PRO A 439 -13.53 -8.85 -27.98
N GLY A 440 -14.76 -9.37 -28.05
CA GLY A 440 -15.24 -10.43 -27.15
C GLY A 440 -14.52 -11.76 -27.31
N GLN A 441 -14.17 -12.13 -28.55
CA GLN A 441 -13.36 -13.33 -28.79
C GLN A 441 -11.92 -13.16 -28.31
N VAL A 442 -11.33 -11.96 -28.40
CA VAL A 442 -9.99 -11.69 -27.87
C VAL A 442 -9.95 -11.92 -26.36
N LEU A 443 -10.93 -11.37 -25.64
CA LEU A 443 -11.01 -11.56 -24.17
C LEU A 443 -11.16 -13.02 -23.79
N LEU A 444 -12.13 -13.71 -24.44
CA LEU A 444 -12.41 -15.11 -24.18
C LEU A 444 -11.23 -16.03 -24.54
N ALA A 445 -10.65 -15.83 -25.71
CA ALA A 445 -9.49 -16.61 -26.15
C ALA A 445 -8.29 -16.40 -25.22
N ASN A 446 -7.99 -15.16 -24.83
CA ASN A 446 -6.91 -14.85 -23.91
C ASN A 446 -7.09 -15.53 -22.55
N GLN A 447 -8.31 -15.52 -22.02
CA GLN A 447 -8.63 -16.21 -20.76
C GLN A 447 -8.37 -17.72 -20.87
N ILE A 448 -8.89 -18.36 -21.91
CA ILE A 448 -8.76 -19.81 -22.10
C ILE A 448 -7.31 -20.22 -22.40
N ILE A 449 -6.59 -19.48 -23.25
CA ILE A 449 -5.18 -19.73 -23.58
C ILE A 449 -4.29 -19.62 -22.34
N ARG A 450 -4.56 -18.65 -21.48
CA ARG A 450 -3.78 -18.48 -20.22
C ARG A 450 -4.05 -19.56 -19.19
N THR A 451 -5.27 -20.09 -19.12
CA THR A 451 -5.67 -21.08 -18.13
C THR A 451 -5.47 -22.53 -18.59
N THR A 452 -5.32 -22.76 -19.89
CA THR A 452 -5.11 -24.09 -20.47
C THR A 452 -3.62 -24.31 -20.76
N ASN A 453 -3.01 -25.28 -20.12
CA ASN A 453 -1.61 -25.63 -20.35
C ASN A 453 -1.45 -27.13 -20.64
N ALA A 454 -0.35 -27.48 -21.29
CA ALA A 454 0.12 -28.86 -21.43
C ALA A 454 1.28 -29.08 -20.47
N THR A 455 1.11 -29.98 -19.51
CA THR A 455 2.13 -30.30 -18.51
C THR A 455 3.29 -31.10 -19.12
N ALA A 456 4.49 -31.00 -18.55
CA ALA A 456 5.63 -31.76 -18.96
C ALA A 456 5.33 -33.29 -18.99
N ALA A 457 4.61 -33.79 -17.98
CA ALA A 457 4.23 -35.20 -17.91
C ALA A 457 3.24 -35.64 -19.02
N GLU A 458 2.37 -34.75 -19.50
CA GLU A 458 1.49 -35.03 -20.63
C GLU A 458 2.27 -35.05 -21.94
N ILE A 459 3.23 -34.12 -22.10
CA ILE A 459 4.11 -34.08 -23.27
C ILE A 459 4.97 -35.33 -23.31
N ASP A 460 5.61 -35.72 -22.18
CA ASP A 460 6.45 -36.91 -22.08
C ASP A 460 5.73 -38.20 -22.48
N ARG A 461 4.41 -38.28 -22.28
CA ARG A 461 3.60 -39.46 -22.65
C ARG A 461 3.39 -39.62 -24.16
N ILE A 462 3.46 -38.53 -24.91
CA ILE A 462 3.20 -38.52 -26.35
C ILE A 462 4.47 -38.31 -27.17
N LEU A 463 5.59 -37.97 -26.55
CA LEU A 463 6.90 -37.90 -27.22
C LEU A 463 7.31 -39.27 -27.73
N PRO A 464 7.84 -39.37 -28.96
CA PRO A 464 8.51 -40.62 -29.43
C PRO A 464 9.65 -41.00 -28.52
N ALA A 465 9.90 -42.32 -28.37
CA ALA A 465 10.89 -42.83 -27.45
C ALA A 465 12.29 -42.22 -27.67
N ALA A 466 12.71 -42.01 -28.90
CA ALA A 466 14.00 -41.41 -29.23
C ALA A 466 14.09 -39.92 -28.79
N GLU A 467 13.01 -39.16 -28.98
CA GLU A 467 12.94 -37.71 -28.55
C GLU A 467 12.87 -37.61 -27.04
N LEU A 468 12.14 -38.51 -26.36
CA LEU A 468 12.08 -38.55 -24.91
C LEU A 468 13.48 -38.89 -24.31
N GLU A 469 14.21 -39.81 -24.93
CA GLU A 469 15.59 -40.13 -24.52
C GLU A 469 16.52 -38.92 -24.73
N HIS A 470 16.41 -38.25 -25.88
CA HIS A 470 17.17 -37.04 -26.16
C HIS A 470 16.85 -35.92 -25.16
N LYS A 471 15.58 -35.69 -24.86
CA LYS A 471 15.14 -34.74 -23.82
C LYS A 471 15.77 -35.04 -22.47
N ARG A 472 15.73 -36.31 -22.04
CA ARG A 472 16.33 -36.75 -20.78
C ARG A 472 17.86 -36.55 -20.75
N ALA A 473 18.53 -36.71 -21.87
CA ALA A 473 19.97 -36.43 -22.00
C ALA A 473 20.25 -34.92 -21.84
N LEU A 474 19.45 -34.06 -22.49
CA LEU A 474 19.55 -32.58 -22.30
C LEU A 474 19.28 -32.19 -20.87
N GLU A 475 18.24 -32.74 -20.24
CA GLU A 475 17.91 -32.46 -18.83
C GLU A 475 19.02 -32.95 -17.87
N ALA A 476 19.65 -34.08 -18.18
CA ALA A 476 20.77 -34.57 -17.41
C ALA A 476 21.95 -33.59 -17.47
N ARG A 477 22.24 -33.05 -18.65
CA ARG A 477 23.29 -32.04 -18.84
C ARG A 477 22.96 -30.71 -18.15
N ILE A 478 21.69 -30.28 -18.17
CA ILE A 478 21.23 -29.13 -17.39
C ILE A 478 21.48 -29.39 -15.90
N ARG A 479 21.15 -30.58 -15.38
CA ARG A 479 21.40 -30.94 -13.97
C ARG A 479 22.88 -30.94 -13.62
N GLU A 480 23.77 -31.27 -14.54
CA GLU A 480 25.22 -31.15 -14.31
C GLU A 480 25.64 -29.71 -14.08
N PHE A 481 25.27 -28.79 -14.97
CA PHE A 481 25.54 -27.35 -14.81
C PHE A 481 24.91 -26.78 -13.54
N GLU A 482 23.66 -27.16 -13.24
CA GLU A 482 22.95 -26.68 -12.07
C GLU A 482 23.57 -27.15 -10.73
N ARG A 483 24.28 -28.30 -10.72
CA ARG A 483 25.06 -28.75 -9.55
C ARG A 483 26.22 -27.85 -9.22
N GLU A 484 26.79 -27.16 -10.21
CA GLU A 484 27.85 -26.17 -10.01
C GLU A 484 27.33 -24.80 -9.56
N ARG A 485 26.03 -24.60 -9.54
CA ARG A 485 25.42 -23.31 -9.16
C ARG A 485 25.82 -22.97 -7.71
N PRO A 486 26.46 -21.82 -7.48
CA PRO A 486 26.82 -21.41 -6.14
C PRO A 486 25.57 -21.19 -5.30
N LYS A 487 25.70 -21.36 -3.99
CA LYS A 487 24.61 -21.03 -3.06
C LYS A 487 24.23 -19.57 -3.23
N ALA A 488 22.91 -19.30 -3.30
CA ALA A 488 22.40 -17.96 -3.44
C ALA A 488 22.94 -17.03 -2.33
N ILE A 489 23.49 -15.90 -2.74
CA ILE A 489 23.94 -14.86 -1.80
C ILE A 489 22.73 -14.16 -1.16
N PRO A 490 22.86 -13.69 0.08
CA PRO A 490 21.81 -12.92 0.70
C PRO A 490 21.65 -11.57 -0.01
N VAL A 491 20.40 -11.21 -0.34
CA VAL A 491 20.06 -9.94 -0.98
C VAL A 491 18.93 -9.23 -0.24
N ALA A 492 18.91 -7.91 -0.29
CA ALA A 492 17.85 -7.07 0.24
C ALA A 492 17.09 -6.38 -0.87
N ALA A 493 15.77 -6.54 -0.86
CA ALA A 493 14.88 -5.80 -1.74
C ALA A 493 14.85 -4.32 -1.31
N GLY A 494 15.39 -3.44 -2.13
CA GLY A 494 15.50 -2.00 -1.86
C GLY A 494 15.38 -1.16 -3.11
N ILE A 495 15.76 0.10 -2.99
CA ILE A 495 15.89 1.03 -4.10
C ILE A 495 17.28 1.66 -4.11
N THR A 496 17.67 2.19 -5.27
CA THR A 496 18.84 3.06 -5.43
C THR A 496 18.57 4.09 -6.52
N ASP A 497 19.49 5.03 -6.72
CA ASP A 497 19.48 5.94 -7.85
C ASP A 497 19.92 5.23 -9.12
N GLY A 498 19.19 5.45 -10.21
CA GLY A 498 19.45 4.86 -11.51
C GLY A 498 18.59 5.50 -12.59
N ASP A 499 18.63 4.94 -13.78
CA ASP A 499 17.78 5.40 -14.89
C ASP A 499 16.67 4.37 -15.14
N TYR A 500 15.48 4.66 -14.63
CA TYR A 500 14.31 3.79 -14.74
C TYR A 500 13.92 3.48 -16.19
N ARG A 501 14.28 4.38 -17.15
CA ARG A 501 13.95 4.19 -18.56
C ARG A 501 14.62 2.96 -19.17
N PHE A 502 15.78 2.58 -18.61
CA PHE A 502 16.58 1.44 -19.07
C PHE A 502 16.43 0.19 -18.18
N THR A 503 15.51 0.21 -17.21
CA THR A 503 15.16 -1.01 -16.48
C THR A 503 14.43 -2.00 -17.40
N PRO A 504 14.39 -3.31 -17.08
CA PRO A 504 13.63 -4.30 -17.85
C PRO A 504 12.16 -3.94 -18.04
N ASP A 505 11.59 -3.19 -17.10
CA ASP A 505 10.20 -2.71 -17.12
C ASP A 505 10.07 -1.32 -17.75
N GLY A 506 11.16 -0.60 -17.93
CA GLY A 506 11.18 0.81 -18.36
C GLY A 506 10.85 1.03 -19.81
N ALA A 507 10.39 2.23 -20.13
CA ALA A 507 9.94 2.63 -21.48
C ALA A 507 11.07 2.97 -22.45
N GLY A 508 12.34 3.04 -22.00
CA GLY A 508 13.47 3.53 -22.76
C GLY A 508 13.54 5.06 -22.82
N ASP A 509 14.51 5.61 -23.56
CA ASP A 509 14.51 7.03 -23.90
C ASP A 509 13.30 7.33 -24.79
N GLU A 510 12.44 8.24 -24.38
CA GLU A 510 11.32 8.67 -25.19
C GLU A 510 11.78 9.49 -26.39
N PRO A 511 11.69 8.94 -27.61
CA PRO A 511 11.28 9.72 -28.73
C PRO A 511 9.76 9.71 -28.76
N ALA A 512 9.17 10.79 -29.24
CA ALA A 512 7.75 11.00 -29.37
C ALA A 512 6.81 9.77 -29.22
N PRO A 513 5.63 9.89 -28.61
CA PRO A 513 4.73 8.79 -28.31
C PRO A 513 4.58 7.79 -29.46
N GLY A 514 4.89 6.52 -29.23
CA GLY A 514 4.68 5.44 -30.16
C GLY A 514 5.91 4.92 -30.94
N LYS A 515 7.12 5.44 -30.69
CA LYS A 515 8.35 4.87 -31.24
C LYS A 515 9.30 4.46 -30.12
N GLY A 516 9.04 3.28 -29.55
CA GLY A 516 9.98 2.67 -28.60
C GLY A 516 11.33 2.40 -29.26
N ILE A 517 12.43 2.85 -28.61
CA ILE A 517 13.77 2.39 -28.98
C ILE A 517 13.88 0.94 -28.53
N LYS A 518 14.13 0.03 -29.49
CA LYS A 518 14.59 -1.32 -29.20
C LYS A 518 16.07 -1.23 -28.80
N GLN A 519 16.34 -0.82 -27.57
CA GLN A 519 17.66 -0.98 -27.00
C GLN A 519 17.65 -2.31 -26.25
N GLU A 520 18.55 -3.22 -26.56
CA GLU A 520 18.81 -4.38 -25.73
C GLU A 520 19.34 -3.88 -24.39
N VAL A 521 18.48 -3.90 -23.37
CA VAL A 521 18.84 -3.56 -22.00
C VAL A 521 19.69 -4.70 -21.49
N THR A 522 21.00 -4.47 -21.38
CA THR A 522 21.88 -5.38 -20.64
C THR A 522 21.58 -5.27 -19.14
N GLU A 523 21.49 -6.39 -18.47
CA GLU A 523 21.22 -6.44 -17.04
C GLU A 523 22.22 -5.55 -16.27
N GLY A 524 21.71 -4.59 -15.50
CA GLY A 524 22.51 -3.60 -14.75
C GLY A 524 22.86 -2.30 -15.49
N SER A 525 22.55 -2.15 -16.79
CA SER A 525 22.86 -0.92 -17.55
C SER A 525 22.10 0.34 -17.06
N PHE A 526 21.03 0.14 -16.27
CA PHE A 526 20.26 1.21 -15.65
C PHE A 526 20.85 1.73 -14.35
N LEU A 527 21.86 1.05 -13.81
CA LEU A 527 22.56 1.47 -12.58
C LEU A 527 23.73 2.37 -12.96
N CYS A 528 23.94 3.42 -12.16
CA CYS A 528 25.16 4.22 -12.27
C CYS A 528 26.36 3.39 -11.78
N ASP A 529 27.34 3.17 -12.64
CA ASP A 529 28.57 2.43 -12.33
C ASP A 529 29.55 3.20 -11.44
N GLY A 530 29.33 4.53 -11.30
CA GLY A 530 30.19 5.42 -10.52
C GLY A 530 31.41 5.91 -11.30
N SER A 531 31.51 5.64 -12.60
CA SER A 531 32.60 6.16 -13.46
C SER A 531 32.43 7.67 -13.76
N THR A 532 31.16 8.13 -13.73
CA THR A 532 30.79 9.54 -13.87
C THR A 532 29.76 9.91 -12.80
N PRO A 533 29.67 11.20 -12.40
CA PRO A 533 28.62 11.64 -11.48
C PRO A 533 27.23 11.33 -12.02
N TYR A 534 26.40 10.70 -11.20
CA TYR A 534 25.02 10.36 -11.56
C TYR A 534 24.19 11.61 -11.85
N GLN A 535 23.46 11.56 -12.94
CA GLN A 535 22.48 12.58 -13.31
C GLN A 535 21.09 11.97 -13.34
N ALA A 536 20.25 12.39 -12.39
CA ALA A 536 18.88 11.91 -12.36
C ALA A 536 18.10 12.34 -13.59
N PRO A 537 17.26 11.44 -14.18
CA PRO A 537 16.40 11.80 -15.29
C PRO A 537 15.48 12.97 -14.93
N PRO A 538 15.06 13.81 -15.91
CA PRO A 538 14.23 14.97 -15.65
C PRO A 538 12.84 14.54 -15.18
N SER A 539 12.38 15.11 -14.07
CA SER A 539 10.99 15.04 -13.61
C SER A 539 10.21 16.22 -14.16
N TYR A 540 8.96 16.01 -14.52
CA TYR A 540 8.12 17.05 -15.12
C TYR A 540 6.93 17.37 -14.24
N PHE A 541 6.47 18.60 -14.27
CA PHE A 541 5.13 18.96 -13.83
C PHE A 541 4.12 18.27 -14.76
N LEU A 542 3.07 17.67 -14.24
CA LEU A 542 2.02 17.06 -15.05
C LEU A 542 0.73 17.87 -14.87
N HIS A 543 0.26 18.52 -15.93
CA HIS A 543 -1.00 19.24 -15.88
C HIS A 543 -2.14 18.23 -15.61
N HIS A 544 -2.95 18.52 -14.60
CA HIS A 544 -4.02 17.64 -14.14
C HIS A 544 -3.58 16.20 -13.75
N GLY A 545 -2.29 15.97 -13.53
CA GLY A 545 -1.75 14.65 -13.21
C GLY A 545 -1.64 13.71 -14.41
N ASP A 546 -1.89 14.21 -15.63
CA ASP A 546 -1.82 13.42 -16.86
C ASP A 546 -0.36 13.26 -17.32
N VAL A 547 0.11 12.03 -17.42
CA VAL A 547 1.47 11.66 -17.83
C VAL A 547 1.80 12.09 -19.26
N HIS A 548 0.78 12.35 -20.09
CA HIS A 548 0.93 12.83 -21.46
C HIS A 548 0.91 14.37 -21.57
N SER A 549 0.53 15.08 -20.48
CA SER A 549 0.46 16.55 -20.45
C SER A 549 1.58 17.14 -19.59
N ARG A 550 2.80 17.11 -20.13
CA ARG A 550 4.01 17.54 -19.42
C ARG A 550 4.18 19.06 -19.50
N GLY A 551 4.39 19.69 -18.37
CA GLY A 551 4.75 21.08 -18.19
C GLY A 551 6.27 21.28 -18.00
N SER A 552 6.64 22.21 -17.12
CA SER A 552 8.04 22.55 -16.84
C SER A 552 8.80 21.41 -16.17
N VAL A 553 10.14 21.37 -16.35
CA VAL A 553 11.04 20.47 -15.64
C VAL A 553 11.07 20.87 -14.17
N MET A 554 10.79 19.92 -13.29
CA MET A 554 10.73 20.12 -11.85
C MET A 554 12.08 19.86 -11.20
N LYS A 555 12.45 20.77 -10.30
CA LYS A 555 13.58 20.58 -9.39
C LYS A 555 13.11 19.95 -8.07
N PRO A 556 13.95 19.17 -7.39
CA PRO A 556 13.66 18.67 -6.05
C PRO A 556 13.37 19.84 -5.10
N GLY A 557 12.55 19.60 -4.07
CA GLY A 557 12.17 20.60 -3.08
C GLY A 557 11.19 20.04 -2.08
N PHE A 558 10.74 20.89 -1.19
CA PHE A 558 9.87 20.56 -0.05
C PHE A 558 8.52 21.23 -0.18
N VAL A 559 7.60 20.91 0.73
CA VAL A 559 6.27 21.53 0.77
C VAL A 559 6.40 22.99 1.18
N SER A 560 6.05 23.92 0.30
CA SER A 560 6.36 25.35 0.41
C SER A 560 5.81 26.02 1.66
N VAL A 561 4.66 25.56 2.21
CA VAL A 561 4.05 26.17 3.41
C VAL A 561 4.87 25.89 4.67
N VAL A 562 5.61 24.78 4.73
CA VAL A 562 6.44 24.40 5.89
C VAL A 562 7.95 24.48 5.61
N ASP A 563 8.32 24.74 4.37
CA ASP A 563 9.71 24.99 3.99
C ASP A 563 10.09 26.44 4.30
N ASP A 564 11.06 26.63 5.18
CA ASP A 564 11.58 27.95 5.54
C ASP A 564 12.82 28.36 4.73
N GLY A 565 13.23 27.50 3.76
CA GLY A 565 14.38 27.73 2.92
C GLY A 565 15.74 27.54 3.63
N SER A 566 15.74 27.03 4.85
CA SER A 566 16.97 26.83 5.64
C SER A 566 17.80 25.62 5.18
N MET A 567 17.20 24.71 4.41
CA MET A 567 17.82 23.48 3.96
C MET A 567 17.88 23.38 2.44
N PRO A 568 18.99 22.93 1.86
CA PRO A 568 19.08 22.70 0.43
C PRO A 568 18.24 21.49 -0.02
N ALA A 569 17.59 21.61 -1.16
CA ALA A 569 16.78 20.55 -1.75
C ALA A 569 17.59 19.40 -2.39
N ALA A 570 18.89 19.55 -2.52
CA ALA A 570 19.83 18.52 -2.89
C ALA A 570 21.12 18.72 -2.09
N LEU A 571 21.74 17.62 -1.68
CA LEU A 571 23.03 17.62 -0.99
C LEU A 571 24.13 17.17 -1.94
N PRO A 572 25.39 17.61 -1.72
CA PRO A 572 26.51 16.99 -2.42
C PRO A 572 26.45 15.47 -2.23
N PRO A 573 26.51 14.69 -3.33
CA PRO A 573 26.44 13.24 -3.22
C PRO A 573 27.67 12.70 -2.45
N ALA A 574 27.44 11.75 -1.57
CA ALA A 574 28.48 11.08 -0.81
C ALA A 574 29.40 10.23 -1.72
N HIS A 575 28.86 9.78 -2.84
CA HIS A 575 29.59 9.03 -3.88
C HIS A 575 28.95 9.29 -5.26
N GLN A 576 29.65 8.96 -6.33
CA GLN A 576 29.22 9.28 -7.71
C GLN A 576 27.95 8.54 -8.17
N ARG A 577 27.51 7.54 -7.45
CA ARG A 577 26.34 6.70 -7.80
C ARG A 577 24.98 7.31 -7.38
N THR A 578 24.97 8.46 -6.72
CA THR A 578 23.74 9.10 -6.22
C THR A 578 23.67 10.58 -6.55
N SER A 579 22.45 11.12 -6.51
CA SER A 579 22.19 12.55 -6.70
C SER A 579 22.15 13.34 -5.37
N GLY A 580 22.07 12.68 -4.22
CA GLY A 580 21.88 13.32 -2.90
C GLY A 580 20.49 13.96 -2.71
N ARG A 581 19.53 13.70 -3.60
CA ARG A 581 18.18 14.30 -3.53
C ARG A 581 17.33 13.64 -2.46
N ARG A 582 17.34 12.30 -2.38
CA ARG A 582 16.62 11.55 -1.35
C ARG A 582 17.19 11.82 0.03
N LEU A 583 18.53 11.96 0.14
CA LEU A 583 19.18 12.30 1.40
C LEU A 583 18.79 13.72 1.87
N ALA A 584 18.68 14.68 0.95
CA ALA A 584 18.21 16.03 1.28
C ALA A 584 16.76 15.99 1.81
N LEU A 585 15.88 15.26 1.15
CA LEU A 585 14.50 15.06 1.60
C LEU A 585 14.46 14.41 2.99
N ALA A 586 15.22 13.34 3.20
CA ALA A 586 15.27 12.62 4.46
C ALA A 586 15.76 13.49 5.62
N ARG A 587 16.83 14.29 5.40
CA ARG A 587 17.36 15.23 6.39
C ARG A 587 16.36 16.35 6.71
N TRP A 588 15.64 16.87 5.70
CA TRP A 588 14.58 17.85 5.95
C TRP A 588 13.44 17.26 6.77
N LEU A 589 12.99 16.05 6.47
CA LEU A 589 11.96 15.34 7.24
C LEU A 589 12.39 15.13 8.71
N GLY A 590 13.63 14.77 8.96
CA GLY A 590 14.20 14.56 10.28
C GLY A 590 14.79 15.83 10.95
N SER A 591 14.55 17.01 10.38
CA SER A 591 15.08 18.27 10.91
C SER A 591 14.19 18.86 12.02
N SER A 592 14.81 19.52 12.98
CA SER A 592 14.10 20.36 13.97
C SER A 592 13.44 21.59 13.34
N ALA A 593 13.81 21.95 12.10
CA ALA A 593 13.14 23.01 11.33
C ALA A 593 11.78 22.55 10.78
N ASN A 594 11.57 21.23 10.59
CA ASN A 594 10.30 20.69 10.14
C ASN A 594 9.30 20.64 11.32
N PRO A 595 8.17 21.38 11.25
CA PRO A 595 7.23 21.45 12.36
C PRO A 595 6.32 20.22 12.47
N LEU A 596 6.21 19.41 11.44
CA LEU A 596 5.21 18.35 11.31
C LEU A 596 5.72 17.01 11.84
N THR A 597 6.87 16.54 11.39
CA THR A 597 7.41 15.20 11.71
C THR A 597 7.41 14.90 13.21
N PRO A 598 7.92 15.78 14.10
CA PRO A 598 7.90 15.48 15.53
C PRO A 598 6.48 15.43 16.09
N ARG A 599 5.58 16.34 15.66
CA ARG A 599 4.17 16.31 16.09
C ARG A 599 3.45 15.03 15.64
N VAL A 600 3.65 14.61 14.41
CA VAL A 600 3.06 13.37 13.88
C VAL A 600 3.52 12.16 14.68
N MET A 601 4.82 12.06 14.96
CA MET A 601 5.36 10.91 15.68
C MET A 601 4.89 10.87 17.14
N VAL A 602 4.98 11.97 17.87
CA VAL A 602 4.50 11.98 19.28
C VAL A 602 3.00 11.78 19.38
N ASN A 603 2.21 12.32 18.44
CA ASN A 603 0.76 12.10 18.40
C ASN A 603 0.41 10.64 18.12
N ARG A 604 1.20 9.94 17.29
CA ARG A 604 1.04 8.52 17.01
C ARG A 604 1.41 7.67 18.21
N ILE A 605 2.52 7.95 18.89
CA ILE A 605 2.90 7.28 20.15
C ILE A 605 1.80 7.48 21.19
N TRP A 606 1.29 8.70 21.33
CA TRP A 606 0.18 9.02 22.21
C TRP A 606 -1.06 8.18 21.89
N HIS A 607 -1.44 8.10 20.59
CA HIS A 607 -2.60 7.33 20.14
C HIS A 607 -2.51 5.86 20.58
N HIS A 608 -1.36 5.24 20.39
CA HIS A 608 -1.20 3.82 20.72
C HIS A 608 -1.29 3.58 22.23
N HIS A 609 -0.80 4.48 23.07
CA HIS A 609 -0.91 4.36 24.52
C HIS A 609 -2.31 4.67 25.05
N PHE A 610 -2.93 5.73 24.55
CA PHE A 610 -4.18 6.27 25.11
C PHE A 610 -5.44 5.94 24.28
N GLY A 611 -5.30 5.23 23.17
CA GLY A 611 -6.40 4.80 22.29
C GLY A 611 -6.97 5.89 21.40
N ARG A 612 -6.50 7.13 21.53
CA ARG A 612 -6.87 8.28 20.70
C ARG A 612 -5.72 9.28 20.66
N GLY A 613 -5.45 9.89 19.52
CA GLY A 613 -4.45 10.95 19.40
C GLY A 613 -4.90 12.27 20.05
N ILE A 614 -3.95 13.14 20.41
CA ILE A 614 -4.22 14.54 20.76
C ILE A 614 -4.87 15.23 19.56
N VAL A 615 -4.39 14.92 18.36
CA VAL A 615 -5.09 15.15 17.08
C VAL A 615 -5.64 13.80 16.63
N THR A 616 -6.95 13.69 16.44
CA THR A 616 -7.60 12.41 16.14
C THR A 616 -7.30 11.93 14.72
N SER A 617 -7.15 12.86 13.76
CA SER A 617 -6.71 12.59 12.39
C SER A 617 -5.18 12.42 12.34
N LEU A 618 -4.67 11.19 12.64
CA LEU A 618 -3.23 10.93 12.79
C LEU A 618 -2.40 11.16 11.51
N ASP A 619 -3.03 11.09 10.35
CA ASP A 619 -2.44 11.24 9.02
C ASP A 619 -2.82 12.55 8.33
N ASN A 620 -3.53 13.44 9.04
CA ASN A 620 -3.93 14.74 8.53
C ASN A 620 -3.95 15.80 9.63
N LEU A 621 -2.87 16.58 9.73
CA LEU A 621 -2.70 17.73 10.60
C LEU A 621 -3.02 19.05 9.85
N GLY A 622 -3.48 18.97 8.61
CA GLY A 622 -3.88 20.09 7.78
C GLY A 622 -5.23 20.67 8.19
N LYS A 623 -5.73 21.63 7.40
CA LYS A 623 -7.00 22.34 7.67
C LYS A 623 -8.24 21.45 7.66
N ALA A 624 -8.20 20.34 6.94
CA ALA A 624 -9.28 19.36 6.90
C ALA A 624 -9.17 18.30 8.00
N GLY A 625 -8.08 18.30 8.78
CA GLY A 625 -7.90 17.44 9.94
C GLY A 625 -8.55 18.01 11.20
N ASP A 626 -8.58 17.17 12.24
CA ASP A 626 -9.11 17.59 13.54
C ASP A 626 -8.13 18.56 14.24
N PRO A 627 -8.64 19.54 15.00
CA PRO A 627 -7.79 20.38 15.85
C PRO A 627 -7.25 19.57 17.04
N PRO A 628 -6.06 19.91 17.58
CA PRO A 628 -5.54 19.28 18.77
C PRO A 628 -6.40 19.63 20.00
N THR A 629 -6.72 18.63 20.82
CA THR A 629 -7.44 18.84 22.10
C THR A 629 -6.57 19.57 23.12
N HIS A 630 -5.26 19.36 23.07
CA HIS A 630 -4.24 19.94 23.94
C HIS A 630 -3.06 20.48 23.10
N PRO A 631 -3.20 21.64 22.45
CA PRO A 631 -2.19 22.16 21.53
C PRO A 631 -0.84 22.41 22.20
N GLU A 632 -0.85 22.98 23.42
CA GLU A 632 0.39 23.25 24.17
C GLU A 632 1.13 21.97 24.58
N LEU A 633 0.39 20.92 24.97
CA LEU A 633 0.97 19.62 25.28
C LEU A 633 1.57 18.95 24.02
N LEU A 634 0.87 19.02 22.89
CA LEU A 634 1.38 18.45 21.63
C LEU A 634 2.70 19.12 21.21
N ASP A 635 2.74 20.44 21.28
CA ASP A 635 3.94 21.22 20.96
C ASP A 635 5.07 20.94 21.95
N TRP A 636 4.76 20.88 23.26
CA TRP A 636 5.72 20.53 24.29
C TRP A 636 6.33 19.13 24.05
N LEU A 637 5.49 18.12 23.77
CA LEU A 637 5.95 16.77 23.47
C LEU A 637 6.80 16.72 22.20
N ALA A 638 6.43 17.47 21.16
CA ALA A 638 7.19 17.53 19.91
C ALA A 638 8.59 18.12 20.12
N VAL A 639 8.70 19.20 20.90
CA VAL A 639 10.01 19.80 21.24
C VAL A 639 10.81 18.86 22.14
N GLU A 640 10.18 18.27 23.16
CA GLU A 640 10.83 17.32 24.06
C GLU A 640 11.38 16.09 23.33
N PHE A 641 10.66 15.58 22.31
CA PHE A 641 11.10 14.48 21.48
C PHE A 641 12.39 14.81 20.72
N VAL A 642 12.44 16.00 20.12
CA VAL A 642 13.63 16.48 19.39
C VAL A 642 14.80 16.70 20.36
N GLU A 643 14.60 17.43 21.48
CA GLU A 643 15.63 17.75 22.46
C GLU A 643 16.21 16.51 23.13
N ARG A 644 15.42 15.45 23.27
CA ARG A 644 15.89 14.15 23.81
C ARG A 644 16.45 13.22 22.77
N GLY A 645 16.86 13.73 21.59
CA GLY A 645 17.57 13.02 20.55
C GLY A 645 16.67 12.09 19.73
N TRP A 646 15.39 12.43 19.55
CA TRP A 646 14.44 11.64 18.75
C TRP A 646 14.25 10.20 19.24
N SER A 647 14.45 9.93 20.53
CA SER A 647 14.32 8.62 21.15
C SER A 647 12.86 8.25 21.39
N VAL A 648 12.41 7.18 20.72
CA VAL A 648 11.04 6.66 20.86
C VAL A 648 10.85 6.03 22.25
N LYS A 649 11.85 5.29 22.75
CA LYS A 649 11.78 4.67 24.09
C LYS A 649 11.65 5.71 25.20
N ARG A 650 12.34 6.84 25.10
CA ARG A 650 12.21 7.93 26.06
C ARG A 650 10.81 8.53 26.07
N MET A 651 10.16 8.65 24.91
CA MET A 651 8.76 9.09 24.83
C MET A 651 7.82 8.09 25.49
N HIS A 652 7.99 6.80 25.26
CA HIS A 652 7.22 5.77 25.97
C HIS A 652 7.38 5.89 27.48
N ARG A 653 8.61 5.96 27.94
CA ARG A 653 8.91 6.13 29.37
C ARG A 653 8.22 7.38 29.95
N LEU A 654 8.30 8.49 29.24
CA LEU A 654 7.65 9.73 29.63
C LEU A 654 6.12 9.56 29.75
N LEU A 655 5.47 9.05 28.71
CA LEU A 655 4.00 8.93 28.71
C LEU A 655 3.49 7.92 29.73
N MET A 656 4.13 6.76 29.83
CA MET A 656 3.71 5.68 30.74
C MET A 656 3.99 6.00 32.21
N SER A 657 4.97 6.87 32.53
CA SER A 657 5.22 7.33 33.92
C SER A 657 4.16 8.29 34.41
N SER A 658 3.32 8.86 33.52
CA SER A 658 2.25 9.78 33.91
C SER A 658 1.16 9.09 34.75
N ARG A 659 0.48 9.87 35.60
CA ARG A 659 -0.73 9.43 36.32
C ARG A 659 -1.85 9.12 35.32
N ALA A 660 -1.98 9.93 34.29
CA ALA A 660 -3.00 9.76 33.26
C ALA A 660 -2.98 8.36 32.63
N TYR A 661 -1.79 7.79 32.34
CA TYR A 661 -1.66 6.43 31.82
C TYR A 661 -2.10 5.38 32.85
N ARG A 662 -1.92 5.66 34.12
CA ARG A 662 -2.23 4.73 35.22
C ARG A 662 -3.65 4.82 35.76
N LEU A 663 -4.50 5.71 35.24
CA LEU A 663 -5.90 5.81 35.66
C LEU A 663 -6.69 4.53 35.35
N SER A 664 -7.72 4.26 36.15
CA SER A 664 -8.66 3.19 35.92
C SER A 664 -9.55 3.46 34.72
N SER A 665 -9.92 2.42 33.99
CA SER A 665 -10.95 2.43 32.95
C SER A 665 -12.38 2.28 33.51
N GLU A 666 -12.53 1.83 34.74
CA GLU A 666 -13.80 1.40 35.35
C GLU A 666 -14.54 2.55 36.06
N PHE A 667 -14.19 3.77 35.81
CA PHE A 667 -14.86 4.93 36.38
C PHE A 667 -16.11 5.31 35.56
N GLY A 668 -17.27 5.31 36.21
CA GLY A 668 -18.57 5.58 35.56
C GLY A 668 -18.77 7.03 35.08
N GLY A 669 -17.87 7.96 35.42
CA GLY A 669 -17.84 9.34 34.92
C GLY A 669 -18.84 10.30 35.58
N GLY A 670 -20.02 9.88 35.99
CA GLY A 670 -21.04 10.78 36.58
C GLY A 670 -21.30 12.01 35.72
N SER A 671 -21.07 13.21 36.28
CA SER A 671 -21.23 14.50 35.58
C SER A 671 -20.30 14.72 34.40
N ASN A 672 -19.16 13.96 34.28
CA ASN A 672 -18.23 14.08 33.16
C ASN A 672 -18.90 13.70 31.83
N LEU A 673 -19.87 12.77 31.86
CA LEU A 673 -20.56 12.33 30.63
C LEU A 673 -21.36 13.46 29.97
N ASN A 674 -21.76 14.49 30.73
CA ASN A 674 -22.44 15.65 30.16
C ASN A 674 -21.47 16.65 29.50
N THR A 675 -20.21 16.66 29.93
CA THR A 675 -19.20 17.63 29.46
C THR A 675 -18.25 17.01 28.45
N ASP A 676 -17.87 15.76 28.64
CA ASP A 676 -16.87 15.02 27.84
C ASP A 676 -17.19 13.54 27.81
N ALA A 677 -18.29 13.17 27.16
CA ALA A 677 -18.70 11.76 27.00
C ALA A 677 -17.64 10.91 26.30
N ASP A 678 -16.94 11.50 25.34
CA ASP A 678 -15.91 10.83 24.53
C ASP A 678 -14.54 10.73 25.22
N ASN A 679 -14.42 11.21 26.46
CA ASN A 679 -13.16 11.21 27.20
C ASN A 679 -11.99 11.83 26.39
N LEU A 680 -12.24 13.01 25.80
CA LEU A 680 -11.25 13.76 25.01
C LEU A 680 -10.13 14.35 25.87
N TYR A 681 -10.42 14.52 27.18
CA TYR A 681 -9.52 15.10 28.16
C TYR A 681 -8.87 14.09 29.09
N TRP A 682 -8.97 12.78 28.76
CA TRP A 682 -8.33 11.65 29.46
C TRP A 682 -8.55 11.64 30.97
N TRP A 683 -9.77 11.95 31.43
CA TRP A 683 -10.14 11.87 32.85
C TRP A 683 -10.25 10.43 33.38
N LYS A 684 -10.21 9.41 32.49
CA LYS A 684 -10.03 7.99 32.78
C LYS A 684 -9.21 7.32 31.69
N PHE A 685 -8.66 6.14 31.95
CA PHE A 685 -8.08 5.31 30.89
C PHE A 685 -9.18 4.81 29.95
N ARG A 686 -8.90 4.79 28.66
CA ARG A 686 -9.82 4.35 27.61
C ARG A 686 -9.62 2.87 27.34
N PRO A 687 -10.63 1.97 27.54
CA PRO A 687 -10.51 0.58 27.13
C PRO A 687 -10.27 0.48 25.62
N GLN A 688 -9.37 -0.41 25.23
CA GLN A 688 -9.01 -0.63 23.83
C GLN A 688 -9.13 -2.12 23.49
N ARG A 689 -9.77 -2.46 22.36
CA ARG A 689 -9.70 -3.82 21.86
C ARG A 689 -8.29 -4.10 21.38
N LEU A 690 -7.77 -5.28 21.71
CA LEU A 690 -6.46 -5.73 21.26
C LEU A 690 -6.47 -5.92 19.73
N GLU A 691 -5.35 -5.62 19.09
CA GLU A 691 -5.16 -5.83 17.67
C GLU A 691 -5.08 -7.32 17.34
N ALA A 692 -5.41 -7.68 16.09
CA ALA A 692 -5.45 -9.05 15.59
C ALA A 692 -4.21 -9.88 15.98
N GLU A 693 -3.03 -9.29 15.80
CA GLU A 693 -1.75 -9.94 16.10
C GLU A 693 -1.60 -10.19 17.61
N VAL A 694 -2.02 -9.24 18.44
CA VAL A 694 -1.93 -9.37 19.91
C VAL A 694 -2.92 -10.41 20.42
N VAL A 695 -4.13 -10.49 19.85
CA VAL A 695 -5.11 -11.54 20.19
C VAL A 695 -4.55 -12.92 19.88
N ARG A 696 -4.06 -13.15 18.65
CA ARG A 696 -3.46 -14.44 18.25
C ARG A 696 -2.25 -14.78 19.12
N ASP A 697 -1.37 -13.84 19.36
CA ASP A 697 -0.17 -14.05 20.17
C ASP A 697 -0.50 -14.33 21.64
N SER A 698 -1.55 -13.69 22.19
CA SER A 698 -2.04 -13.96 23.54
C SER A 698 -2.64 -15.37 23.67
N ILE A 699 -3.35 -15.87 22.65
CA ILE A 699 -3.87 -17.24 22.61
C ILE A 699 -2.70 -18.24 22.64
N LEU A 700 -1.69 -18.04 21.79
CA LEU A 700 -0.47 -18.87 21.75
C LEU A 700 0.32 -18.82 23.07
N PHE A 701 0.37 -17.64 23.69
CA PHE A 701 1.04 -17.45 24.97
C PHE A 701 0.32 -18.17 26.11
N ALA A 702 -1.00 -18.00 26.21
CA ALA A 702 -1.81 -18.64 27.24
C ALA A 702 -1.76 -20.16 27.12
N SER A 703 -1.87 -20.71 25.92
CA SER A 703 -1.77 -22.16 25.64
C SER A 703 -0.36 -22.75 25.85
N GLY A 704 0.67 -21.92 25.98
CA GLY A 704 2.06 -22.36 26.05
C GLY A 704 2.66 -22.77 24.70
N SER A 705 1.94 -22.52 23.60
CA SER A 705 2.38 -22.90 22.24
C SER A 705 3.32 -21.88 21.61
N LEU A 706 3.38 -20.64 22.12
CA LEU A 706 4.13 -19.55 21.51
C LEU A 706 5.61 -19.88 21.30
N ASN A 707 6.04 -19.92 20.04
CA ASN A 707 7.44 -20.02 19.69
C ASN A 707 8.12 -18.63 19.72
N ALA A 708 9.09 -18.49 20.60
CA ALA A 708 9.81 -17.26 20.86
C ALA A 708 10.87 -16.89 19.81
N LYS A 709 11.07 -17.70 18.75
CA LYS A 709 12.06 -17.46 17.68
C LYS A 709 11.79 -16.14 16.98
N MET A 710 12.80 -15.29 16.94
CA MET A 710 12.76 -13.97 16.26
C MET A 710 13.41 -14.06 14.90
N PHE A 711 13.06 -13.08 14.03
CA PHE A 711 13.69 -12.82 12.74
C PHE A 711 13.59 -13.96 11.70
N GLY A 712 14.05 -13.67 10.50
CA GLY A 712 14.08 -14.62 9.40
C GLY A 712 12.78 -14.70 8.59
N PRO A 713 12.70 -15.61 7.62
CA PRO A 713 11.57 -15.73 6.70
C PRO A 713 10.21 -15.84 7.39
N ALA A 714 9.17 -15.39 6.72
CA ALA A 714 7.80 -15.47 7.18
C ALA A 714 7.31 -16.92 7.26
N VAL A 715 6.33 -17.18 8.13
CA VAL A 715 5.68 -18.48 8.33
C VAL A 715 4.25 -18.47 7.80
N PHE A 716 3.75 -19.64 7.39
CA PHE A 716 2.45 -19.80 6.74
C PHE A 716 1.52 -20.65 7.64
N PRO A 717 0.72 -20.02 8.52
CA PRO A 717 -0.34 -20.74 9.23
C PRO A 717 -1.28 -21.45 8.26
N GLU A 718 -1.85 -22.55 8.70
CA GLU A 718 -2.80 -23.31 7.91
C GLU A 718 -4.05 -22.48 7.60
N LEU A 719 -4.52 -22.55 6.36
CA LEU A 719 -5.78 -21.96 5.92
C LEU A 719 -6.79 -23.07 5.69
N ALA A 720 -8.06 -22.78 5.95
CA ALA A 720 -9.16 -23.70 5.67
C ALA A 720 -9.17 -24.08 4.16
N GLU A 721 -9.52 -25.34 3.88
CA GLU A 721 -9.51 -25.87 2.50
C GLU A 721 -10.48 -25.10 1.60
N GLU A 722 -11.61 -24.62 2.13
CA GLU A 722 -12.59 -23.83 1.42
C GLU A 722 -12.00 -22.48 0.93
N VAL A 723 -11.14 -21.86 1.72
CA VAL A 723 -10.42 -20.62 1.34
C VAL A 723 -9.45 -20.93 0.20
N LEU A 724 -8.70 -22.03 0.30
CA LEU A 724 -7.73 -22.43 -0.72
C LEU A 724 -8.39 -22.94 -2.01
N ALA A 725 -9.58 -23.55 -1.94
CA ALA A 725 -10.31 -24.06 -3.07
C ALA A 725 -10.78 -22.97 -4.05
N SER A 726 -10.99 -21.74 -3.54
CA SER A 726 -11.40 -20.58 -4.33
C SER A 726 -10.22 -19.81 -4.95
N MET A 727 -8.98 -20.25 -4.72
CA MET A 727 -7.77 -19.54 -5.09
C MET A 727 -6.92 -20.34 -6.09
N ASP A 728 -5.98 -19.65 -6.74
CA ASP A 728 -5.01 -20.29 -7.62
C ASP A 728 -4.10 -21.26 -6.84
N LYS A 729 -3.81 -22.41 -7.46
CA LYS A 729 -2.95 -23.41 -6.85
C LYS A 729 -1.56 -22.83 -6.54
N GLY A 730 -1.14 -22.99 -5.28
CA GLY A 730 0.20 -22.56 -4.83
C GLY A 730 0.28 -21.13 -4.34
N ILE A 731 -0.84 -20.38 -4.30
CA ILE A 731 -0.88 -18.99 -3.79
C ILE A 731 -0.49 -18.89 -2.31
N TRP A 732 -0.70 -19.98 -1.55
CA TRP A 732 -0.33 -20.10 -0.15
C TRP A 732 0.50 -21.36 0.07
N ARG A 733 1.66 -21.25 0.72
CA ARG A 733 2.51 -22.42 1.01
C ARG A 733 1.88 -23.25 2.11
N LYS A 734 1.70 -24.55 1.88
CA LYS A 734 1.30 -25.48 2.93
C LYS A 734 2.46 -25.72 3.88
N GLN A 735 2.33 -25.26 5.12
CA GLN A 735 3.27 -25.52 6.19
C GLN A 735 2.51 -26.26 7.30
N LYS A 736 3.07 -27.35 7.79
CA LYS A 736 2.43 -28.17 8.84
C LYS A 736 2.23 -27.34 10.11
N ASP A 737 1.04 -27.43 10.73
CA ASP A 737 0.80 -26.81 12.02
C ASP A 737 1.78 -27.34 13.08
N GLY A 738 2.31 -26.45 13.89
CA GLY A 738 3.33 -26.78 14.88
C GLY A 738 4.22 -25.59 15.27
N PRO A 739 5.28 -25.84 16.04
CA PRO A 739 6.11 -24.77 16.62
C PRO A 739 6.64 -23.75 15.63
N GLU A 740 6.98 -24.13 14.40
CA GLU A 740 7.48 -23.16 13.40
C GLU A 740 6.41 -22.14 12.97
N VAL A 741 5.12 -22.54 12.88
CA VAL A 741 4.03 -21.61 12.52
C VAL A 741 3.40 -20.91 13.74
N TRP A 742 3.74 -21.34 14.96
CA TRP A 742 3.29 -20.70 16.20
C TRP A 742 4.18 -19.54 16.64
N ARG A 743 4.98 -19.01 15.75
CA ARG A 743 5.76 -17.78 15.98
C ARG A 743 4.83 -16.59 16.15
N ARG A 744 5.39 -15.48 16.68
CA ARG A 744 4.70 -14.20 16.79
C ARG A 744 4.07 -13.79 15.47
N SER A 745 2.91 -13.18 15.54
CA SER A 745 2.10 -12.77 14.38
C SER A 745 2.80 -11.78 13.45
N VAL A 746 3.79 -11.04 13.93
CA VAL A 746 4.64 -10.18 13.10
C VAL A 746 5.46 -10.95 12.05
N TYR A 747 5.66 -12.26 12.26
CA TYR A 747 6.36 -13.16 11.34
C TYR A 747 5.43 -13.97 10.44
N VAL A 748 4.13 -13.82 10.55
CA VAL A 748 3.17 -14.45 9.63
C VAL A 748 3.25 -13.79 8.28
N TYR A 749 3.27 -14.61 7.23
CA TYR A 749 3.33 -14.14 5.84
C TYR A 749 2.18 -13.18 5.51
N ARG A 750 2.53 -12.04 4.91
CA ARG A 750 1.60 -10.97 4.56
C ARG A 750 1.36 -10.95 3.06
N LYS A 751 0.34 -11.69 2.61
CA LYS A 751 -0.10 -11.66 1.23
C LYS A 751 -1.18 -10.61 1.04
N ARG A 752 -0.99 -9.71 0.06
CA ARG A 752 -1.93 -8.60 -0.17
C ARG A 752 -3.27 -9.07 -0.69
N GLY A 753 -3.26 -10.03 -1.64
CA GLY A 753 -4.45 -10.60 -2.23
C GLY A 753 -5.13 -11.70 -1.37
N LEU A 754 -4.47 -12.18 -0.32
CA LEU A 754 -4.98 -13.22 0.58
C LEU A 754 -4.47 -13.03 2.00
N PRO A 755 -4.94 -12.02 2.74
CA PRO A 755 -4.61 -11.87 4.15
C PRO A 755 -5.13 -13.04 4.98
N LEU A 756 -4.48 -13.34 6.11
CA LEU A 756 -4.95 -14.39 7.01
C LEU A 756 -6.36 -14.04 7.53
N PRO A 757 -7.40 -14.88 7.32
CA PRO A 757 -8.78 -14.55 7.67
C PRO A 757 -8.98 -14.16 9.14
N PHE A 758 -8.24 -14.80 10.07
CA PHE A 758 -8.26 -14.40 11.47
C PHE A 758 -7.87 -12.93 11.67
N PHE A 759 -6.89 -12.43 10.92
CA PHE A 759 -6.46 -11.04 11.05
C PHE A 759 -7.47 -10.06 10.44
N GLU A 760 -8.10 -10.41 9.32
CA GLU A 760 -9.13 -9.59 8.69
C GLU A 760 -10.33 -9.38 9.61
N VAL A 761 -10.81 -10.45 10.26
CA VAL A 761 -11.92 -10.39 11.21
C VAL A 761 -11.60 -9.44 12.39
N PHE A 762 -10.34 -9.34 12.79
CA PHE A 762 -9.88 -8.43 13.84
C PHE A 762 -9.27 -7.13 13.32
N ASP A 763 -9.77 -6.61 12.18
CA ASP A 763 -9.46 -5.30 11.60
C ASP A 763 -7.98 -5.12 11.18
N LEU A 764 -7.41 -6.12 10.50
CA LEU A 764 -6.12 -5.91 9.83
C LEU A 764 -6.25 -4.76 8.82
N PRO A 765 -5.35 -3.77 8.82
CA PRO A 765 -5.41 -2.69 7.85
C PRO A 765 -5.12 -3.17 6.42
N ASP A 766 -5.67 -2.44 5.44
CA ASP A 766 -5.30 -2.61 4.04
C ASP A 766 -3.78 -2.40 3.85
N GLN A 767 -3.11 -3.39 3.28
CA GLN A 767 -1.67 -3.38 3.07
C GLN A 767 -1.26 -2.69 1.76
N ASN A 768 -2.22 -2.22 0.97
CA ASN A 768 -1.96 -1.49 -0.27
C ASN A 768 -1.70 0.00 -0.04
N ILE A 769 -2.11 0.54 1.11
CA ILE A 769 -1.99 1.96 1.45
C ILE A 769 -1.33 2.14 2.83
N THR A 770 -0.69 3.30 3.02
CA THR A 770 -0.14 3.67 4.33
C THR A 770 -1.25 3.81 5.37
N CYS A 771 -1.08 3.18 6.53
CA CYS A 771 -2.05 3.21 7.62
C CYS A 771 -1.43 3.81 8.88
N ALA A 772 -1.84 5.03 9.22
CA ALA A 772 -1.40 5.71 10.44
C ALA A 772 -2.27 5.33 11.65
N ARG A 773 -3.50 4.87 11.42
CA ARG A 773 -4.47 4.45 12.43
C ARG A 773 -5.32 3.30 11.91
N ARG A 774 -5.32 2.20 12.63
CA ARG A 774 -6.24 1.09 12.35
C ARG A 774 -7.67 1.45 12.73
N THR A 775 -8.62 1.06 11.92
CA THR A 775 -10.03 1.01 12.32
C THR A 775 -10.20 -0.05 13.39
N THR A 776 -11.06 0.19 14.38
CA THR A 776 -11.41 -0.81 15.39
C THR A 776 -12.92 -0.98 15.39
N SER A 777 -13.39 -2.17 15.04
CA SER A 777 -14.79 -2.55 15.04
C SER A 777 -15.11 -3.49 16.22
N THR A 778 -16.38 -3.61 16.55
CA THR A 778 -16.90 -4.66 17.44
C THR A 778 -18.06 -5.31 16.72
N VAL A 779 -17.79 -6.44 16.09
CA VAL A 779 -18.74 -7.15 15.23
C VAL A 779 -18.92 -8.61 15.68
N PRO A 780 -20.10 -9.22 15.48
CA PRO A 780 -20.38 -10.60 15.90
C PRO A 780 -19.39 -11.63 15.32
N THR A 781 -18.84 -11.38 14.14
CA THR A 781 -17.88 -12.28 13.49
C THR A 781 -16.60 -12.48 14.31
N GLN A 782 -16.20 -11.50 15.14
CA GLN A 782 -15.04 -11.63 16.04
C GLN A 782 -15.31 -12.66 17.14
N ALA A 783 -16.49 -12.58 17.78
CA ALA A 783 -16.90 -13.56 18.78
C ALA A 783 -17.10 -14.95 18.15
N LEU A 784 -17.74 -15.04 16.98
CA LEU A 784 -17.93 -16.30 16.27
C LEU A 784 -16.60 -16.93 15.85
N THR A 785 -15.62 -16.13 15.45
CA THR A 785 -14.27 -16.63 15.15
C THR A 785 -13.62 -17.24 16.39
N LEU A 786 -13.69 -16.60 17.55
CA LEU A 786 -13.14 -17.17 18.78
C LEU A 786 -13.90 -18.43 19.22
N LEU A 787 -15.20 -18.51 18.95
CA LEU A 787 -16.05 -19.65 19.35
C LEU A 787 -15.90 -20.86 18.40
N HIS A 788 -15.72 -20.66 17.10
CA HIS A 788 -15.86 -21.75 16.11
C HIS A 788 -14.60 -22.01 15.30
N ASN A 789 -13.57 -21.15 15.38
CA ASN A 789 -12.36 -21.39 14.62
C ASN A 789 -11.60 -22.59 15.17
N GLU A 790 -11.34 -23.60 14.32
CA GLU A 790 -10.69 -24.86 14.71
C GLU A 790 -9.32 -24.64 15.34
N TRP A 791 -8.53 -23.69 14.83
CA TRP A 791 -7.25 -23.34 15.41
C TRP A 791 -7.39 -22.83 16.86
N VAL A 792 -8.40 -21.99 17.15
CA VAL A 792 -8.68 -21.50 18.50
C VAL A 792 -9.09 -22.65 19.43
N LEU A 793 -9.97 -23.55 18.97
CA LEU A 793 -10.37 -24.75 19.71
C LEU A 793 -9.17 -25.66 20.03
N ASN A 794 -8.26 -25.83 19.08
CA ASN A 794 -7.04 -26.60 19.28
C ASN A 794 -6.11 -25.94 20.32
N GLN A 795 -6.00 -24.61 20.31
CA GLN A 795 -5.24 -23.87 21.32
C GLN A 795 -5.91 -23.92 22.71
N ALA A 796 -7.24 -23.93 22.77
CA ALA A 796 -7.98 -24.11 24.03
C ALA A 796 -7.71 -25.50 24.67
N ARG A 797 -7.67 -26.57 23.87
CA ARG A 797 -7.26 -27.91 24.34
C ARG A 797 -5.84 -27.89 24.91
N ARG A 798 -4.89 -27.24 24.22
CA ARG A 798 -3.50 -27.09 24.72
C ARG A 798 -3.42 -26.27 26.01
N LEU A 799 -4.25 -25.23 26.14
CA LEU A 799 -4.36 -24.47 27.41
C LEU A 799 -4.87 -25.37 28.52
N ALA A 800 -5.88 -26.19 28.25
CA ALA A 800 -6.39 -27.17 29.23
C ALA A 800 -5.33 -28.18 29.65
N ASP A 801 -4.58 -28.75 28.69
CA ASP A 801 -3.46 -29.68 28.97
C ASP A 801 -2.38 -29.02 29.85
N ARG A 802 -2.03 -27.76 29.53
CA ARG A 802 -1.09 -26.94 30.30
C ARG A 802 -1.60 -26.74 31.73
N ILE A 803 -2.88 -26.38 31.89
CA ILE A 803 -3.51 -26.20 33.22
C ILE A 803 -3.49 -27.51 34.00
N ALA A 804 -3.94 -28.62 33.40
CA ALA A 804 -3.98 -29.94 34.06
C ALA A 804 -2.60 -30.39 34.51
N THR A 805 -1.58 -30.21 33.69
CA THR A 805 -0.20 -30.59 34.00
C THR A 805 0.41 -29.72 35.11
N THR A 806 0.15 -28.40 35.08
CA THR A 806 0.74 -27.43 36.01
C THR A 806 0.01 -27.38 37.35
N ALA A 807 -1.30 -27.64 37.38
CA ALA A 807 -2.15 -27.63 38.57
C ALA A 807 -2.88 -28.98 38.75
N PRO A 808 -2.16 -30.06 39.10
CA PRO A 808 -2.77 -31.39 39.27
C PRO A 808 -3.63 -31.52 40.51
N SER A 809 -3.64 -30.53 41.43
CA SER A 809 -4.28 -30.55 42.73
C SER A 809 -5.82 -30.48 42.69
N GLY A 810 -6.42 -30.46 41.51
CA GLY A 810 -7.88 -30.52 41.32
C GLY A 810 -8.50 -29.24 40.74
N PRO A 811 -9.86 -29.23 40.60
CA PRO A 811 -10.58 -28.21 39.83
C PRO A 811 -10.37 -26.78 40.34
N ASP A 812 -10.24 -26.56 41.64
CA ASP A 812 -10.04 -25.21 42.20
C ASP A 812 -8.67 -24.60 41.81
N ALA A 813 -7.60 -25.39 41.89
CA ALA A 813 -6.26 -24.96 41.49
C ALA A 813 -6.19 -24.77 39.96
N GLN A 814 -6.86 -25.61 39.20
CA GLN A 814 -6.96 -25.50 37.74
C GLN A 814 -7.68 -24.24 37.31
N LEU A 815 -8.78 -23.93 37.95
CA LEU A 815 -9.55 -22.70 37.72
C LEU A 815 -8.71 -21.47 38.03
N ASP A 816 -8.04 -21.41 39.20
CA ASP A 816 -7.17 -20.30 39.60
C ASP A 816 -6.05 -20.08 38.54
N LEU A 817 -5.40 -21.17 38.14
CA LEU A 817 -4.36 -21.09 37.11
C LEU A 817 -4.91 -20.62 35.73
N GLY A 818 -6.09 -21.10 35.32
CA GLY A 818 -6.72 -20.66 34.06
C GLY A 818 -6.95 -19.17 34.03
N TYR A 819 -7.47 -18.56 35.08
CA TYR A 819 -7.64 -17.12 35.21
C TYR A 819 -6.29 -16.39 35.17
N ARG A 820 -5.28 -16.89 35.85
CA ARG A 820 -3.95 -16.26 35.86
C ARG A 820 -3.26 -16.33 34.50
N LEU A 821 -3.39 -17.43 33.77
CA LEU A 821 -2.79 -17.58 32.43
C LEU A 821 -3.50 -16.72 31.38
N ALA A 822 -4.82 -16.64 31.40
CA ALA A 822 -5.61 -15.91 30.42
C ALA A 822 -5.74 -14.42 30.78
N LEU A 823 -6.05 -14.11 32.07
CA LEU A 823 -6.42 -12.75 32.49
C LEU A 823 -5.40 -12.10 33.43
N SER A 824 -4.30 -12.79 33.75
CA SER A 824 -3.22 -12.32 34.62
C SER A 824 -3.64 -12.04 36.07
N ARG A 825 -4.84 -12.49 36.52
CA ARG A 825 -5.39 -12.29 37.86
C ARG A 825 -6.04 -13.57 38.39
N PRO A 826 -6.22 -13.71 39.69
CA PRO A 826 -7.06 -14.76 40.22
C PRO A 826 -8.55 -14.49 39.93
N PRO A 827 -9.41 -15.54 39.98
CA PRO A 827 -10.87 -15.36 39.94
C PRO A 827 -11.38 -14.61 41.19
N THR A 828 -12.41 -13.80 41.00
CA THR A 828 -13.17 -13.26 42.11
C THR A 828 -13.93 -14.40 42.86
N PRO A 829 -14.43 -14.19 44.07
CA PRO A 829 -15.23 -15.21 44.77
C PRO A 829 -16.43 -15.72 43.97
N GLU A 830 -17.10 -14.83 43.22
CA GLU A 830 -18.26 -15.21 42.41
C GLU A 830 -17.82 -15.96 41.12
N GLU A 831 -16.78 -15.51 40.44
CA GLU A 831 -16.19 -16.23 39.29
C GLU A 831 -15.70 -17.63 39.71
N ARG A 832 -15.13 -17.77 40.92
CA ARG A 832 -14.68 -19.03 41.45
C ARG A 832 -15.86 -19.98 41.68
N ARG A 833 -16.95 -19.50 42.27
CA ARG A 833 -18.17 -20.28 42.47
C ARG A 833 -18.74 -20.80 41.16
N ILE A 834 -18.95 -19.89 40.18
CA ILE A 834 -19.49 -20.20 38.84
C ILE A 834 -18.54 -21.15 38.08
N GLY A 835 -17.26 -20.91 38.14
CA GLY A 835 -16.27 -21.71 37.44
C GLY A 835 -16.15 -23.14 37.99
N LEU A 836 -16.25 -23.34 39.29
CA LEU A 836 -16.28 -24.68 39.90
C LEU A 836 -17.58 -25.43 39.56
N GLU A 837 -18.73 -24.77 39.60
CA GLU A 837 -19.99 -25.32 39.12
C GLU A 837 -19.90 -25.75 37.65
N PHE A 838 -19.33 -24.90 36.77
CA PHE A 838 -19.11 -25.23 35.38
C PHE A 838 -18.21 -26.47 35.21
N LEU A 839 -17.07 -26.54 35.90
CA LEU A 839 -16.13 -27.67 35.85
C LEU A 839 -16.70 -28.97 36.42
N SER A 840 -17.80 -28.93 37.18
CA SER A 840 -18.49 -30.14 37.63
C SER A 840 -19.28 -30.86 36.54
N THR A 841 -19.61 -30.16 35.45
CA THR A 841 -20.43 -30.65 34.33
C THR A 841 -19.80 -30.59 32.97
N HIS A 842 -18.74 -29.79 32.80
CA HIS A 842 -18.02 -29.54 31.52
C HIS A 842 -16.53 -29.88 31.66
N THR A 843 -15.88 -30.05 30.53
CA THR A 843 -14.44 -30.37 30.49
C THR A 843 -13.56 -29.17 30.79
N LEU A 844 -12.31 -29.44 31.19
CA LEU A 844 -11.31 -28.39 31.34
C LEU A 844 -11.01 -27.68 29.98
N ALA A 845 -11.18 -28.38 28.86
CA ALA A 845 -11.05 -27.78 27.51
C ALA A 845 -12.16 -26.78 27.25
N ASP A 846 -13.40 -27.06 27.64
CA ASP A 846 -14.52 -26.12 27.52
C ASP A 846 -14.27 -24.89 28.39
N PHE A 847 -13.79 -25.07 29.64
CA PHE A 847 -13.41 -23.95 30.49
C PHE A 847 -12.29 -23.11 29.86
N ALA A 848 -11.23 -23.73 29.36
CA ALA A 848 -10.13 -23.04 28.71
C ALA A 848 -10.63 -22.24 27.47
N HIS A 849 -11.58 -22.82 26.73
CA HIS A 849 -12.21 -22.14 25.59
C HIS A 849 -13.03 -20.91 26.03
N VAL A 850 -13.82 -21.03 27.10
CA VAL A 850 -14.54 -19.89 27.71
C VAL A 850 -13.54 -18.77 28.08
N MET A 851 -12.41 -19.10 28.70
CA MET A 851 -11.40 -18.11 29.11
C MET A 851 -10.85 -17.31 27.95
N LEU A 852 -10.63 -17.94 26.77
CA LEU A 852 -10.16 -17.27 25.55
C LEU A 852 -11.23 -16.38 24.87
N ASN A 853 -12.52 -16.59 25.23
CA ASN A 853 -13.67 -15.86 24.70
C ASN A 853 -14.14 -14.70 25.59
N LEU A 854 -13.57 -14.55 26.78
CA LEU A 854 -13.94 -13.44 27.67
C LEU A 854 -13.54 -12.08 27.09
N ASN A 855 -14.40 -11.08 27.22
CA ASN A 855 -14.08 -9.69 26.82
C ASN A 855 -12.78 -9.19 27.46
N GLU A 856 -12.50 -9.57 28.70
CA GLU A 856 -11.27 -9.19 29.41
C GLU A 856 -10.01 -9.77 28.75
N PHE A 857 -10.13 -10.91 28.04
CA PHE A 857 -9.02 -11.48 27.27
C PHE A 857 -8.65 -10.63 26.06
N VAL A 858 -9.65 -10.06 25.37
CA VAL A 858 -9.46 -9.33 24.11
C VAL A 858 -9.42 -7.81 24.26
N TYR A 859 -9.55 -7.28 25.48
CA TYR A 859 -9.49 -5.82 25.74
C TYR A 859 -8.35 -5.47 26.70
N LEU A 860 -7.69 -4.36 26.40
CA LEU A 860 -6.78 -3.64 27.28
C LEU A 860 -7.61 -2.67 28.13
N ARG A 861 -7.50 -2.81 29.47
CA ARG A 861 -8.24 -1.98 30.44
C ARG A 861 -7.34 -1.09 31.27
#